data_1a7a24dd8e744d815bcc064c0710bc23
#
_entry.id   1a7a24dd8e744d815bcc064c0710bc23
#
_cell.length_a   1.000
_cell.length_b   1.000
_cell.length_c   1.000
_cell.angle_alpha   90.00
_cell.angle_beta   90.00
_cell.angle_gamma   90.00
#
_symmetry.space_group_name_H-M   'P 1'
#
loop_
_entity.id
_entity.type
_entity.pdbx_description
1 polymer ?
#
loop_
_entity_poly.entity_id
_entity_poly.type
_entity_poly.pdbx_seq_one_letter_code
_entity_poly.pdbx_strand_id
1 'polypeptide(L)'
;MLSCVRSLSIALLGAPRTEVDGQPLVVDTRKATAVLAFLAVTGHTHTRAVIATLLWPEADPERSRSALRRTLSTLRSALGAERLISDRLTVGLNLDGAVFDLAEFRRVAADPAAGIDALKAAVALHRDELLAGFALRDSVEFDDWQRGAQETVRRERASALDRLTELLAQEGRFDEAIAAARQRLALDSLHEPTHRRLIDLCARAGRRGDALVQYRECVRVLDRELGVAPLSETTDLYNAINGGAAPAATVSEPAAPAAELALVGRSRELARLLGAHTAAREHGALVVIEGESGVGKTRLAQEALAAIADRGGRILAAHPHPGEQGLAYGVIAALLREAIGADLESVEETSRADAARLLPELGPPPPGSLDEPGVRLRFLEAISRLILAAFGEVPGVVWIDDLQWCDPASLDALAYLARRLESRPVLLLGARRTDEPDPQRIYARFAEPGERLALGRLSRADVISLALQSGLDEPAADRVFRESEGLPLFVAELLAPGLEASGAGGGVRAAFEARLDAVSEASAQVLSAAALIGRTFDADTLRLASGRSEEEVATALEELGARGVILERDAAYDFGHERLRAITEERIGLARRRLLHRRIAQALQSARADPAIVAGHLELSGDDAAAALAHVAAGEHARSLFAPLEAVAHFEAAIALGHPAAAELQEAIGDLHTLRGAYGDALAAYGAAAAHEDDGAAGRLEHKLGGVHERRGEWELAERHYEDALALGAQEAVVQCDRSRVAWRRGEVELARTLGFEALALAEDSGAVAAAAQANNILGLLGCGRDYLERSLELSSRLADPGVRVAALNNLARDHAASGDLGAAEALLREALEQCAREGDLHHEAALRNNLADVLHKAGRGDQAMEELKRAVSAFAAIGGEGDELYPGVWSLAEW
;
A
#
# COMPACT_ATOMS: atom_id res chain seq x y z
N MET A 1 -33.75 -9.86 43.80
CA MET A 1 -32.98 -8.66 44.12
C MET A 1 -32.67 -7.99 42.80
N LEU A 2 -33.37 -6.88 42.47
CA LEU A 2 -33.00 -6.06 41.31
C LEU A 2 -31.64 -5.44 41.61
N SER A 3 -30.62 -5.89 40.91
CA SER A 3 -29.29 -5.29 40.96
C SER A 3 -29.41 -3.83 40.50
N CYS A 4 -29.18 -2.90 41.41
CA CYS A 4 -29.24 -1.48 41.13
C CYS A 4 -27.97 -1.14 40.31
N VAL A 5 -28.07 -1.02 39.00
CA VAL A 5 -26.96 -0.61 38.13
C VAL A 5 -26.49 0.77 38.59
N ARG A 6 -25.22 0.91 38.96
CA ARG A 6 -24.62 2.17 39.40
C ARG A 6 -24.78 3.25 38.34
N SER A 7 -25.15 4.44 38.76
CA SER A 7 -25.22 5.61 37.89
C SER A 7 -23.79 5.97 37.45
N LEU A 8 -23.51 6.02 36.14
CA LEU A 8 -22.20 6.34 35.53
C LEU A 8 -22.32 7.62 34.70
N SER A 9 -21.46 8.57 35.00
CA SER A 9 -21.30 9.78 34.17
C SER A 9 -19.85 9.86 33.68
N ILE A 10 -19.67 10.03 32.37
CA ILE A 10 -18.35 10.13 31.69
C ILE A 10 -18.33 11.42 30.90
N ALA A 11 -17.36 12.25 31.14
CA ALA A 11 -17.16 13.50 30.43
C ALA A 11 -15.72 13.55 29.89
N LEU A 12 -15.56 13.40 28.57
CA LEU A 12 -14.28 13.36 27.86
C LEU A 12 -14.08 14.54 26.90
N LEU A 13 -15.12 15.32 26.60
CA LEU A 13 -15.03 16.53 25.78
C LEU A 13 -14.41 17.69 26.59
N GLY A 14 -13.13 17.57 26.88
CA GLY A 14 -12.29 18.38 27.77
C GLY A 14 -11.45 17.50 28.68
N ALA A 15 -10.94 18.01 29.78
CA ALA A 15 -10.22 17.21 30.76
C ALA A 15 -11.12 16.05 31.25
N PRO A 16 -10.61 14.79 31.23
CA PRO A 16 -11.41 13.61 31.50
C PRO A 16 -11.94 13.63 32.94
N ARG A 17 -13.25 13.41 33.09
CA ARG A 17 -13.94 13.29 34.37
C ARG A 17 -14.89 12.11 34.31
N THR A 18 -14.88 11.31 35.35
CA THR A 18 -15.79 10.16 35.47
C THR A 18 -16.36 10.18 36.89
N GLU A 19 -17.66 9.96 37.00
CA GLU A 19 -18.34 9.88 38.27
C GLU A 19 -19.20 8.62 38.34
N VAL A 20 -19.22 7.99 39.52
CA VAL A 20 -20.06 6.85 39.81
C VAL A 20 -20.95 7.21 41.02
N ASP A 21 -22.25 7.10 40.86
CA ASP A 21 -23.23 7.48 41.87
C ASP A 21 -23.07 8.94 42.37
N GLY A 22 -22.70 9.85 41.48
CA GLY A 22 -22.46 11.28 41.73
C GLY A 22 -21.14 11.58 42.49
N GLN A 23 -20.26 10.58 42.67
CA GLN A 23 -18.97 10.77 43.29
C GLN A 23 -17.82 10.61 42.25
N PRO A 24 -16.78 11.46 42.26
CA PRO A 24 -15.66 11.33 41.36
C PRO A 24 -15.01 9.95 41.46
N LEU A 25 -14.79 9.32 40.29
CA LEU A 25 -14.11 8.05 40.21
C LEU A 25 -12.62 8.25 40.51
N VAL A 26 -12.17 7.74 41.66
CA VAL A 26 -10.74 7.75 42.04
C VAL A 26 -10.13 6.44 41.57
N VAL A 27 -9.20 6.52 40.62
CA VAL A 27 -8.41 5.38 40.12
C VAL A 27 -6.92 5.59 40.36
N ASP A 28 -6.23 4.52 40.73
CA ASP A 28 -4.82 4.58 41.20
C ASP A 28 -3.82 4.97 40.09
N THR A 29 -4.19 4.84 38.83
CA THR A 29 -3.25 5.04 37.71
C THR A 29 -3.88 5.78 36.54
N ARG A 30 -3.07 6.60 35.84
CA ARG A 30 -3.48 7.24 34.57
C ARG A 30 -3.89 6.21 33.51
N LYS A 31 -3.28 5.02 33.50
CA LYS A 31 -3.64 3.90 32.60
C LYS A 31 -5.05 3.36 32.85
N ALA A 32 -5.58 3.43 34.05
CA ALA A 32 -6.99 3.07 34.31
C ALA A 32 -7.94 4.07 33.65
N THR A 33 -7.65 5.37 33.73
CA THR A 33 -8.40 6.41 33.00
C THR A 33 -8.29 6.21 31.48
N ALA A 34 -7.09 5.86 30.99
CA ALA A 34 -6.87 5.58 29.55
C ALA A 34 -7.69 4.38 29.05
N VAL A 35 -7.73 3.26 29.79
CA VAL A 35 -8.60 2.11 29.47
C VAL A 35 -10.05 2.53 29.37
N LEU A 36 -10.53 3.28 30.36
CA LEU A 36 -11.91 3.72 30.41
C LEU A 36 -12.25 4.66 29.24
N ALA A 37 -11.38 5.61 28.96
CA ALA A 37 -11.54 6.54 27.84
C ALA A 37 -11.53 5.80 26.50
N PHE A 38 -10.59 4.88 26.30
CA PHE A 38 -10.49 4.07 25.09
C PHE A 38 -11.76 3.26 24.85
N LEU A 39 -12.25 2.53 25.86
CA LEU A 39 -13.46 1.73 25.75
C LEU A 39 -14.72 2.57 25.55
N ALA A 40 -14.80 3.75 26.20
CA ALA A 40 -15.94 4.66 26.06
C ALA A 40 -16.00 5.28 24.66
N VAL A 41 -14.86 5.79 24.15
CA VAL A 41 -14.79 6.46 22.85
C VAL A 41 -15.02 5.50 21.69
N THR A 42 -14.49 4.27 21.79
CA THR A 42 -14.65 3.24 20.72
C THR A 42 -16.03 2.59 20.76
N GLY A 43 -16.66 2.49 21.93
CA GLY A 43 -18.04 1.99 22.09
C GLY A 43 -18.25 0.50 21.85
N HIS A 44 -17.17 -0.28 21.63
CA HIS A 44 -17.25 -1.74 21.40
C HIS A 44 -16.24 -2.51 22.26
N THR A 45 -16.33 -3.83 22.22
CA THR A 45 -15.43 -4.71 22.96
C THR A 45 -14.10 -4.90 22.21
N HIS A 46 -12.98 -4.86 22.96
CA HIS A 46 -11.65 -5.08 22.42
C HIS A 46 -11.00 -6.31 23.03
N THR A 47 -10.08 -6.94 22.30
CA THR A 47 -9.29 -8.02 22.87
C THR A 47 -8.33 -7.49 23.93
N ARG A 48 -8.04 -8.31 24.93
CA ARG A 48 -7.07 -7.94 25.97
C ARG A 48 -5.68 -7.67 25.41
N ALA A 49 -5.32 -8.33 24.31
CA ALA A 49 -4.05 -8.13 23.63
C ALA A 49 -3.96 -6.68 23.08
N VAL A 50 -4.97 -6.22 22.34
CA VAL A 50 -5.03 -4.85 21.79
C VAL A 50 -4.88 -3.80 22.90
N ILE A 51 -5.62 -3.93 24.00
CA ILE A 51 -5.53 -2.96 25.11
C ILE A 51 -4.16 -3.05 25.81
N ALA A 52 -3.57 -4.24 25.92
CA ALA A 52 -2.27 -4.42 26.54
C ALA A 52 -1.16 -3.79 25.68
N THR A 53 -1.15 -4.02 24.38
CA THR A 53 -0.21 -3.39 23.43
C THR A 53 -0.38 -1.87 23.40
N LEU A 54 -1.61 -1.38 23.34
CA LEU A 54 -1.91 0.07 23.32
C LEU A 54 -1.35 0.79 24.55
N LEU A 55 -1.39 0.17 25.75
CA LEU A 55 -1.06 0.87 27.00
C LEU A 55 0.28 0.48 27.61
N TRP A 56 0.89 -0.62 27.20
CA TRP A 56 2.20 -1.12 27.67
C TRP A 56 3.03 -1.66 26.50
N PRO A 57 3.30 -0.85 25.46
CA PRO A 57 3.99 -1.34 24.27
C PRO A 57 5.39 -1.88 24.54
N GLU A 58 6.13 -1.25 25.46
CA GLU A 58 7.50 -1.63 25.79
C GLU A 58 7.62 -2.81 26.80
N ALA A 59 6.49 -3.29 27.34
CA ALA A 59 6.50 -4.37 28.31
C ALA A 59 6.35 -5.72 27.60
N ASP A 60 7.10 -6.73 28.08
CA ASP A 60 6.91 -8.09 27.57
C ASP A 60 5.44 -8.55 27.71
N PRO A 61 4.99 -9.48 26.85
CA PRO A 61 3.57 -9.89 26.80
C PRO A 61 2.99 -10.42 28.11
N GLU A 62 3.79 -10.98 29.01
CA GLU A 62 3.31 -11.48 30.32
C GLU A 62 3.15 -10.32 31.30
N ARG A 63 4.07 -9.38 31.31
CA ARG A 63 4.03 -8.19 32.18
C ARG A 63 2.90 -7.26 31.78
N SER A 64 2.72 -7.00 30.46
CA SER A 64 1.62 -6.18 29.97
C SER A 64 0.26 -6.79 30.29
N ARG A 65 0.07 -8.12 30.13
CA ARG A 65 -1.15 -8.82 30.52
C ARG A 65 -1.39 -8.79 32.03
N SER A 66 -0.34 -8.90 32.84
CA SER A 66 -0.44 -8.81 34.29
C SER A 66 -0.81 -7.40 34.76
N ALA A 67 -0.23 -6.36 34.13
CA ALA A 67 -0.55 -4.96 34.38
C ALA A 67 -2.00 -4.66 34.01
N LEU A 68 -2.45 -5.06 32.81
CA LEU A 68 -3.83 -4.91 32.37
C LEU A 68 -4.80 -5.61 33.33
N ARG A 69 -4.47 -6.82 33.80
CA ARG A 69 -5.34 -7.55 34.75
C ARG A 69 -5.54 -6.79 36.05
N ARG A 70 -4.47 -6.18 36.58
CA ARG A 70 -4.55 -5.33 37.79
C ARG A 70 -5.40 -4.09 37.54
N THR A 71 -5.18 -3.38 36.43
CA THR A 71 -5.93 -2.19 36.04
C THR A 71 -7.42 -2.51 35.85
N LEU A 72 -7.76 -3.62 35.21
CA LEU A 72 -9.15 -4.06 35.04
C LEU A 72 -9.78 -4.47 36.38
N SER A 73 -9.04 -5.05 37.31
CA SER A 73 -9.51 -5.36 38.64
C SER A 73 -9.88 -4.10 39.42
N THR A 74 -9.00 -3.08 39.38
CA THR A 74 -9.26 -1.76 39.98
C THR A 74 -10.50 -1.11 39.38
N LEU A 75 -10.59 -1.06 38.04
CA LEU A 75 -11.75 -0.50 37.34
C LEU A 75 -13.04 -1.27 37.67
N ARG A 76 -12.99 -2.59 37.71
CA ARG A 76 -14.17 -3.42 38.04
C ARG A 76 -14.64 -3.21 39.46
N SER A 77 -13.74 -3.00 40.40
CA SER A 77 -14.06 -2.68 41.77
C SER A 77 -14.73 -1.30 41.90
N ALA A 78 -14.24 -0.34 41.12
CA ALA A 78 -14.72 1.04 41.17
C ALA A 78 -16.02 1.25 40.38
N LEU A 79 -16.16 0.68 39.20
CA LEU A 79 -17.32 0.81 38.30
C LEU A 79 -18.44 -0.19 38.61
N GLY A 80 -18.10 -1.37 39.14
CA GLY A 80 -19.00 -2.52 39.27
C GLY A 80 -18.87 -3.52 38.12
N ALA A 81 -19.22 -4.78 38.39
CA ALA A 81 -19.09 -5.87 37.41
C ALA A 81 -20.08 -5.73 36.24
N GLU A 82 -21.16 -4.99 36.41
CA GLU A 82 -22.18 -4.76 35.38
C GLU A 82 -21.79 -3.68 34.38
N ARG A 83 -20.86 -2.78 34.77
CA ARG A 83 -20.35 -1.71 33.90
C ARG A 83 -19.12 -2.15 33.10
N LEU A 84 -18.20 -2.89 33.72
CA LEU A 84 -17.00 -3.40 33.03
C LEU A 84 -17.23 -4.86 32.63
N ILE A 85 -17.63 -5.09 31.39
CA ILE A 85 -17.79 -6.41 30.78
C ILE A 85 -16.41 -6.94 30.45
N SER A 86 -16.00 -8.02 31.06
CA SER A 86 -14.71 -8.64 30.72
C SER A 86 -14.75 -10.15 30.91
N ASP A 87 -14.31 -10.86 29.88
CA ASP A 87 -14.10 -12.30 29.88
C ASP A 87 -12.59 -12.66 29.79
N ARG A 88 -12.25 -13.88 29.35
CA ARG A 88 -10.87 -14.33 29.21
C ARG A 88 -10.14 -13.65 28.05
N LEU A 89 -10.83 -13.23 27.01
CA LEU A 89 -10.30 -12.74 25.75
C LEU A 89 -10.60 -11.24 25.53
N THR A 90 -11.76 -10.76 25.94
CA THR A 90 -12.25 -9.43 25.60
C THR A 90 -12.55 -8.55 26.83
N VAL A 91 -12.60 -7.24 26.59
CA VAL A 91 -12.97 -6.20 27.55
C VAL A 91 -13.84 -5.17 26.83
N GLY A 92 -14.93 -4.77 27.47
CA GLY A 92 -15.84 -3.74 27.00
C GLY A 92 -16.42 -2.93 28.16
N LEU A 93 -17.02 -1.81 27.83
CA LEU A 93 -17.73 -0.94 28.80
C LEU A 93 -19.21 -0.91 28.46
N ASN A 94 -20.04 -1.25 29.44
CA ASN A 94 -21.49 -1.10 29.30
C ASN A 94 -21.90 0.35 29.63
N LEU A 95 -22.31 1.07 28.59
CA LEU A 95 -22.76 2.47 28.68
C LEU A 95 -24.29 2.62 28.76
N ASP A 96 -25.05 1.53 28.86
CA ASP A 96 -26.50 1.57 28.95
C ASP A 96 -26.95 2.38 30.18
N GLY A 97 -27.70 3.46 29.91
CA GLY A 97 -28.17 4.39 30.94
C GLY A 97 -27.04 5.23 31.58
N ALA A 98 -25.87 5.25 31.04
CA ALA A 98 -24.78 6.16 31.43
C ALA A 98 -24.95 7.52 30.76
N VAL A 99 -24.55 8.59 31.44
CA VAL A 99 -24.43 9.93 30.86
C VAL A 99 -23.02 10.05 30.27
N PHE A 100 -22.93 10.11 28.97
CA PHE A 100 -21.62 10.23 28.26
C PHE A 100 -21.66 11.39 27.27
N ASP A 101 -20.87 12.43 27.53
CA ASP A 101 -20.91 13.70 26.78
C ASP A 101 -20.67 13.51 25.29
N LEU A 102 -19.68 12.69 24.90
CA LEU A 102 -19.37 12.41 23.50
C LEU A 102 -20.50 11.62 22.80
N ALA A 103 -21.09 10.63 23.49
CA ALA A 103 -22.19 9.87 22.92
C ALA A 103 -23.44 10.76 22.72
N GLU A 104 -23.73 11.62 23.67
CA GLU A 104 -24.83 12.58 23.56
C GLU A 104 -24.60 13.60 22.45
N PHE A 105 -23.36 14.12 22.32
CA PHE A 105 -22.98 14.98 21.21
C PHE A 105 -23.21 14.27 19.87
N ARG A 106 -22.64 13.05 19.68
CA ARG A 106 -22.77 12.27 18.44
C ARG A 106 -24.19 11.95 18.09
N ARG A 107 -25.00 11.60 19.07
CA ARG A 107 -26.46 11.31 18.90
C ARG A 107 -27.18 12.51 18.28
N VAL A 108 -26.93 13.73 18.81
CA VAL A 108 -27.54 14.94 18.30
C VAL A 108 -26.94 15.38 16.97
N ALA A 109 -25.63 15.31 16.82
CA ALA A 109 -24.95 15.70 15.59
C ALA A 109 -25.33 14.81 14.39
N ALA A 110 -25.56 13.51 14.62
CA ALA A 110 -25.97 12.56 13.58
C ALA A 110 -27.48 12.61 13.25
N ASP A 111 -28.31 13.28 14.06
CA ASP A 111 -29.75 13.38 13.81
C ASP A 111 -30.05 14.51 12.80
N PRO A 112 -30.44 14.19 11.54
CA PRO A 112 -30.79 15.23 10.56
C PRO A 112 -31.92 16.15 10.96
N ALA A 113 -32.80 15.70 11.87
CA ALA A 113 -33.93 16.47 12.35
C ALA A 113 -33.64 17.33 13.60
N ALA A 114 -32.40 17.28 14.13
CA ALA A 114 -32.00 18.04 15.30
C ALA A 114 -32.10 19.55 15.03
N GLY A 115 -32.93 20.23 15.82
CA GLY A 115 -33.14 21.67 15.73
C GLY A 115 -32.02 22.48 16.42
N ILE A 116 -32.13 23.80 16.32
CA ILE A 116 -31.15 24.78 16.81
C ILE A 116 -30.78 24.55 18.28
N ASP A 117 -31.81 24.40 19.16
CA ASP A 117 -31.55 24.29 20.60
C ASP A 117 -30.81 22.99 20.96
N ALA A 118 -31.16 21.90 20.28
CA ALA A 118 -30.48 20.61 20.45
C ALA A 118 -29.01 20.69 20.00
N LEU A 119 -28.74 21.27 18.82
CA LEU A 119 -27.36 21.45 18.31
C LEU A 119 -26.54 22.39 19.19
N LYS A 120 -27.16 23.48 19.69
CA LYS A 120 -26.50 24.38 20.65
C LYS A 120 -26.11 23.64 21.94
N ALA A 121 -27.02 22.87 22.50
CA ALA A 121 -26.75 22.07 23.69
C ALA A 121 -25.61 21.05 23.43
N ALA A 122 -25.64 20.38 22.28
CA ALA A 122 -24.62 19.42 21.90
C ALA A 122 -23.24 20.06 21.71
N VAL A 123 -23.16 21.18 21.00
CA VAL A 123 -21.88 21.92 20.83
C VAL A 123 -21.35 22.43 22.16
N ALA A 124 -22.22 22.84 23.10
CA ALA A 124 -21.85 23.31 24.43
C ALA A 124 -21.24 22.20 25.32
N LEU A 125 -21.43 20.92 25.01
CA LEU A 125 -20.75 19.80 25.70
C LEU A 125 -19.24 19.86 25.55
N HIS A 126 -18.73 20.46 24.46
CA HIS A 126 -17.31 20.64 24.23
C HIS A 126 -16.75 21.77 25.12
N ARG A 127 -16.20 21.38 26.24
CA ARG A 127 -15.48 22.29 27.16
C ARG A 127 -14.07 22.58 26.69
N ASP A 128 -13.43 21.61 26.01
CA ASP A 128 -12.09 21.68 25.42
C ASP A 128 -11.92 20.53 24.43
N GLU A 129 -10.72 20.26 23.93
CA GLU A 129 -10.41 19.09 23.12
C GLU A 129 -10.67 17.78 23.87
N LEU A 130 -10.94 16.71 23.14
CA LEU A 130 -11.12 15.38 23.71
C LEU A 130 -9.89 14.99 24.54
N LEU A 131 -10.10 14.62 25.82
CA LEU A 131 -9.04 14.25 26.76
C LEU A 131 -8.02 15.37 26.98
N ALA A 132 -8.43 16.64 26.97
CA ALA A 132 -7.54 17.79 27.15
C ALA A 132 -6.66 17.66 28.39
N GLY A 133 -5.34 17.84 28.23
CA GLY A 133 -4.35 17.75 29.31
C GLY A 133 -4.08 16.31 29.81
N PHE A 134 -4.62 15.30 29.14
CA PHE A 134 -4.35 13.90 29.43
C PHE A 134 -3.34 13.33 28.42
N ALA A 135 -2.26 12.69 28.89
CA ALA A 135 -1.27 11.99 28.10
C ALA A 135 -0.66 10.84 28.92
N LEU A 136 -0.15 9.82 28.26
CA LEU A 136 0.64 8.76 28.87
C LEU A 136 2.12 8.96 28.49
N ARG A 137 3.02 9.03 29.48
CA ARG A 137 4.45 9.25 29.22
C ARG A 137 5.18 8.05 28.64
N ASP A 138 4.54 6.87 28.71
CA ASP A 138 5.12 5.56 28.41
C ASP A 138 4.23 4.75 27.44
N SER A 139 3.53 5.43 26.52
CA SER A 139 2.75 4.79 25.48
C SER A 139 2.52 5.77 24.33
N VAL A 140 3.34 5.68 23.30
CA VAL A 140 3.21 6.44 22.05
C VAL A 140 1.95 6.02 21.31
N GLU A 141 1.62 4.74 21.31
CA GLU A 141 0.45 4.17 20.65
C GLU A 141 -0.88 4.73 21.21
N PHE A 142 -0.93 4.98 22.51
CA PHE A 142 -2.10 5.62 23.10
C PHE A 142 -2.19 7.10 22.70
N ASP A 143 -1.07 7.80 22.66
CA ASP A 143 -1.04 9.21 22.25
C ASP A 143 -1.41 9.36 20.76
N ASP A 144 -1.00 8.41 19.90
CA ASP A 144 -1.39 8.35 18.50
C ASP A 144 -2.88 8.10 18.34
N TRP A 145 -3.42 7.11 19.04
CA TRP A 145 -4.85 6.87 19.08
C TRP A 145 -5.63 8.10 19.57
N GLN A 146 -5.15 8.75 20.64
CA GLN A 146 -5.78 9.95 21.18
C GLN A 146 -5.81 11.09 20.16
N ARG A 147 -4.70 11.33 19.43
CA ARG A 147 -4.65 12.34 18.37
C ARG A 147 -5.65 12.04 17.24
N GLY A 148 -5.74 10.80 16.80
CA GLY A 148 -6.72 10.37 15.80
C GLY A 148 -8.16 10.55 16.27
N ALA A 149 -8.44 10.23 17.53
CA ALA A 149 -9.75 10.42 18.13
C ALA A 149 -10.09 11.91 18.30
N GLN A 150 -9.12 12.75 18.69
CA GLN A 150 -9.28 14.21 18.79
C GLN A 150 -9.63 14.81 17.44
N GLU A 151 -8.91 14.43 16.37
CA GLU A 151 -9.18 14.95 15.02
C GLU A 151 -10.57 14.53 14.50
N THR A 152 -10.99 13.30 14.79
CA THR A 152 -12.34 12.83 14.44
C THR A 152 -13.43 13.66 15.15
N VAL A 153 -13.30 13.85 16.47
CA VAL A 153 -14.26 14.65 17.26
C VAL A 153 -14.25 16.12 16.85
N ARG A 154 -13.07 16.66 16.47
CA ARG A 154 -12.92 18.02 15.96
C ARG A 154 -13.69 18.22 14.65
N ARG A 155 -13.62 17.24 13.73
CA ARG A 155 -14.39 17.26 12.47
C ARG A 155 -15.89 17.14 12.72
N GLU A 156 -16.32 16.23 13.60
CA GLU A 156 -17.72 16.08 14.01
C GLU A 156 -18.27 17.41 14.59
N ARG A 157 -17.48 18.09 15.43
CA ARG A 157 -17.82 19.41 15.99
C ARG A 157 -17.91 20.50 14.93
N ALA A 158 -16.97 20.50 13.96
CA ALA A 158 -16.97 21.44 12.85
C ALA A 158 -18.26 21.33 12.04
N SER A 159 -18.65 20.12 11.63
CA SER A 159 -19.90 19.85 10.90
C SER A 159 -21.15 20.28 11.68
N ALA A 160 -21.20 20.00 12.98
CA ALA A 160 -22.31 20.43 13.83
C ALA A 160 -22.44 21.97 13.91
N LEU A 161 -21.31 22.69 13.97
CA LEU A 161 -21.24 24.16 13.95
C LEU A 161 -21.67 24.74 12.60
N ASP A 162 -21.26 24.13 11.47
CA ASP A 162 -21.66 24.57 10.14
C ASP A 162 -23.18 24.45 9.97
N ARG A 163 -23.76 23.30 10.38
CA ARG A 163 -25.20 23.07 10.36
C ARG A 163 -25.95 24.02 11.30
N LEU A 164 -25.46 24.24 12.51
CA LEU A 164 -26.05 25.20 13.46
C LEU A 164 -26.03 26.61 12.88
N THR A 165 -24.95 27.04 12.25
CA THR A 165 -24.82 28.33 11.59
C THR A 165 -25.85 28.51 10.50
N GLU A 166 -26.07 27.47 9.68
CA GLU A 166 -27.05 27.48 8.60
C GLU A 166 -28.49 27.65 9.12
N LEU A 167 -28.89 26.82 10.08
CA LEU A 167 -30.22 26.88 10.67
C LEU A 167 -30.50 28.25 11.33
N LEU A 168 -29.53 28.80 12.05
CA LEU A 168 -29.64 30.12 12.67
C LEU A 168 -29.74 31.24 11.61
N ALA A 169 -29.04 31.13 10.50
CA ALA A 169 -29.11 32.07 9.39
C ALA A 169 -30.45 32.02 8.67
N GLN A 170 -31.04 30.83 8.51
CA GLN A 170 -32.39 30.63 7.95
C GLN A 170 -33.49 31.25 8.82
N GLU A 171 -33.36 31.18 10.15
CA GLU A 171 -34.26 31.82 11.10
C GLU A 171 -34.00 33.33 11.28
N GLY A 172 -33.04 33.93 10.61
CA GLY A 172 -32.67 35.33 10.74
C GLY A 172 -31.97 35.69 12.05
N ARG A 173 -31.51 34.70 12.82
CA ARG A 173 -30.78 34.84 14.10
C ARG A 173 -29.29 35.11 13.85
N PHE A 174 -29.00 36.20 13.12
CA PHE A 174 -27.67 36.46 12.57
C PHE A 174 -26.56 36.59 13.63
N ASP A 175 -26.83 37.22 14.80
CA ASP A 175 -25.82 37.36 15.85
C ASP A 175 -25.36 36.00 16.42
N GLU A 176 -26.29 35.06 16.53
CA GLU A 176 -26.01 33.72 17.01
C GLU A 176 -25.31 32.88 15.93
N ALA A 177 -25.71 33.04 14.66
CA ALA A 177 -25.06 32.43 13.52
C ALA A 177 -23.58 32.89 13.41
N ILE A 178 -23.35 34.20 13.58
CA ILE A 178 -21.97 34.78 13.61
C ILE A 178 -21.17 34.17 14.77
N ALA A 179 -21.74 33.95 15.92
CA ALA A 179 -21.07 33.35 17.07
C ALA A 179 -20.69 31.88 16.80
N ALA A 180 -21.57 31.10 16.16
CA ALA A 180 -21.34 29.72 15.79
C ALA A 180 -20.25 29.61 14.69
N ALA A 181 -20.33 30.46 13.66
CA ALA A 181 -19.34 30.51 12.59
C ALA A 181 -17.93 30.92 13.11
N ARG A 182 -17.85 31.80 14.12
CA ARG A 182 -16.57 32.14 14.78
C ARG A 182 -16.00 30.95 15.56
N GLN A 183 -16.84 30.16 16.24
CA GLN A 183 -16.40 28.93 16.88
C GLN A 183 -15.89 27.92 15.86
N ARG A 184 -16.53 27.82 14.69
CA ARG A 184 -16.09 26.97 13.58
C ARG A 184 -14.70 27.42 13.08
N LEU A 185 -14.51 28.71 12.90
CA LEU A 185 -13.27 29.29 12.43
C LEU A 185 -12.12 29.13 13.46
N ALA A 186 -12.44 29.08 14.75
CA ALA A 186 -11.47 28.80 15.79
C ALA A 186 -10.92 27.35 15.74
N LEU A 187 -11.68 26.42 15.13
CA LEU A 187 -11.20 25.04 14.90
C LEU A 187 -10.26 24.97 13.68
N ASP A 188 -10.51 25.79 12.68
CA ASP A 188 -9.70 25.85 11.45
C ASP A 188 -9.77 27.28 10.88
N SER A 189 -8.70 28.05 11.16
CA SER A 189 -8.61 29.44 10.73
C SER A 189 -8.35 29.63 9.23
N LEU A 190 -8.03 28.55 8.51
CA LEU A 190 -7.79 28.56 7.06
C LEU A 190 -9.05 28.24 6.25
N HIS A 191 -10.14 27.87 6.90
CA HIS A 191 -11.37 27.48 6.22
C HIS A 191 -12.08 28.69 5.59
N GLU A 192 -11.73 28.99 4.34
CA GLU A 192 -12.24 30.15 3.62
C GLU A 192 -13.78 30.19 3.50
N PRO A 193 -14.49 29.06 3.28
CA PRO A 193 -15.96 29.08 3.27
C PRO A 193 -16.57 29.66 4.54
N THR A 194 -15.99 29.38 5.71
CA THR A 194 -16.47 29.97 6.97
C THR A 194 -16.16 31.47 7.05
N HIS A 195 -15.02 31.93 6.53
CA HIS A 195 -14.74 33.35 6.39
C HIS A 195 -15.79 34.02 5.50
N ARG A 196 -16.06 33.47 4.33
CA ARG A 196 -17.07 33.96 3.39
C ARG A 196 -18.47 34.00 4.02
N ARG A 197 -18.84 32.90 4.73
CA ARG A 197 -20.12 32.85 5.46
C ARG A 197 -20.22 33.92 6.53
N LEU A 198 -19.16 34.17 7.29
CA LEU A 198 -19.09 35.25 8.29
C LEU A 198 -19.24 36.62 7.66
N ILE A 199 -18.62 36.87 6.50
CA ILE A 199 -18.76 38.12 5.75
C ILE A 199 -20.22 38.33 5.33
N ASP A 200 -20.87 37.30 4.77
CA ASP A 200 -22.28 37.32 4.37
C ASP A 200 -23.20 37.58 5.59
N LEU A 201 -23.02 36.81 6.66
CA LEU A 201 -23.81 36.95 7.89
C LEU A 201 -23.67 38.35 8.50
N CYS A 202 -22.48 38.90 8.57
CA CYS A 202 -22.24 40.27 9.03
C CYS A 202 -22.92 41.30 8.14
N ALA A 203 -22.93 41.11 6.82
CA ALA A 203 -23.61 42.00 5.87
C ALA A 203 -25.12 41.93 6.04
N ARG A 204 -25.71 40.71 6.12
CA ARG A 204 -27.15 40.48 6.37
C ARG A 204 -27.62 41.00 7.72
N ALA A 205 -26.73 40.97 8.72
CA ALA A 205 -26.99 41.57 10.04
C ALA A 205 -26.90 43.12 10.04
N GLY A 206 -26.60 43.74 8.90
CA GLY A 206 -26.38 45.19 8.79
C GLY A 206 -25.00 45.67 9.35
N ARG A 207 -24.16 44.76 9.69
CA ARG A 207 -22.81 44.98 10.30
C ARG A 207 -21.72 45.09 9.24
N ARG A 208 -21.91 46.01 8.27
CA ARG A 208 -20.99 46.17 7.11
C ARG A 208 -19.53 46.32 7.53
N GLY A 209 -19.25 47.10 8.57
CA GLY A 209 -17.86 47.28 9.08
C GLY A 209 -17.21 45.98 9.47
N ASP A 210 -17.94 45.10 10.16
CA ASP A 210 -17.47 43.79 10.59
C ASP A 210 -17.23 42.84 9.41
N ALA A 211 -18.08 42.88 8.39
CA ALA A 211 -17.90 42.15 7.15
C ALA A 211 -16.58 42.52 6.45
N LEU A 212 -16.28 43.81 6.34
CA LEU A 212 -15.03 44.30 5.75
C LEU A 212 -13.81 43.95 6.58
N VAL A 213 -13.92 43.93 7.91
CA VAL A 213 -12.84 43.49 8.82
C VAL A 213 -12.60 41.99 8.63
N GLN A 214 -13.67 41.19 8.54
CA GLN A 214 -13.57 39.75 8.38
C GLN A 214 -12.89 39.37 7.04
N TYR A 215 -13.21 40.10 5.95
CA TYR A 215 -12.53 39.93 4.68
C TYR A 215 -11.02 40.19 4.78
N ARG A 216 -10.61 41.28 5.42
CA ARG A 216 -9.19 41.61 5.61
C ARG A 216 -8.48 40.57 6.47
N GLU A 217 -9.16 39.99 7.45
CA GLU A 217 -8.64 38.89 8.26
C GLU A 217 -8.47 37.63 7.41
N CYS A 218 -9.45 37.31 6.54
CA CYS A 218 -9.35 36.21 5.59
C CYS A 218 -8.12 36.40 4.68
N VAL A 219 -7.94 37.55 4.05
CA VAL A 219 -6.79 37.87 3.21
C VAL A 219 -5.48 37.69 4.01
N ARG A 220 -5.41 38.23 5.21
CA ARG A 220 -4.20 38.18 6.05
C ARG A 220 -3.81 36.75 6.45
N VAL A 221 -4.79 35.92 6.79
CA VAL A 221 -4.55 34.55 7.24
C VAL A 221 -4.14 33.68 6.05
N LEU A 222 -4.84 33.81 4.92
CA LEU A 222 -4.54 33.05 3.71
C LEU A 222 -3.18 33.44 3.11
N ASP A 223 -2.85 34.72 3.08
CA ASP A 223 -1.56 35.20 2.59
C ASP A 223 -0.40 34.72 3.49
N ARG A 224 -0.53 34.86 4.83
CA ARG A 224 0.51 34.50 5.79
C ARG A 224 0.77 33.00 5.84
N GLU A 225 -0.29 32.19 5.89
CA GLU A 225 -0.18 30.74 6.10
C GLU A 225 -0.06 29.94 4.78
N LEU A 226 -0.58 30.50 3.67
CA LEU A 226 -0.69 29.78 2.41
C LEU A 226 -0.07 30.55 1.23
N GLY A 227 0.22 31.84 1.37
CA GLY A 227 0.72 32.68 0.29
C GLY A 227 -0.28 32.87 -0.87
N VAL A 228 -1.58 32.76 -0.59
CA VAL A 228 -2.64 32.86 -1.61
C VAL A 228 -3.63 33.98 -1.29
N ALA A 229 -4.20 34.59 -2.35
CA ALA A 229 -5.33 35.50 -2.19
C ALA A 229 -6.62 34.69 -1.94
N PRO A 230 -7.64 35.31 -1.30
CA PRO A 230 -8.98 34.72 -1.23
C PRO A 230 -9.57 34.44 -2.61
N LEU A 231 -10.46 33.49 -2.68
CA LEU A 231 -11.21 33.18 -3.89
C LEU A 231 -11.99 34.38 -4.43
N SER A 232 -12.28 34.35 -5.74
CA SER A 232 -13.08 35.41 -6.38
C SER A 232 -14.42 35.57 -5.70
N GLU A 233 -15.13 34.50 -5.33
CA GLU A 233 -16.44 34.57 -4.67
C GLU A 233 -16.38 35.33 -3.32
N THR A 234 -15.27 35.15 -2.59
CA THR A 234 -15.07 35.88 -1.33
C THR A 234 -14.71 37.35 -1.61
N THR A 235 -13.95 37.60 -2.67
CA THR A 235 -13.59 38.94 -3.14
C THR A 235 -14.79 39.66 -3.75
N ASP A 236 -15.63 38.97 -4.54
CA ASP A 236 -16.84 39.52 -5.15
C ASP A 236 -17.90 39.85 -4.12
N LEU A 237 -18.05 39.00 -3.11
CA LEU A 237 -18.91 39.30 -1.96
C LEU A 237 -18.44 40.58 -1.23
N TYR A 238 -17.13 40.72 -1.03
CA TYR A 238 -16.54 41.94 -0.46
C TYR A 238 -16.82 43.15 -1.35
N ASN A 239 -16.64 43.03 -2.68
CA ASN A 239 -16.88 44.12 -3.64
C ASN A 239 -18.37 44.50 -3.69
N ALA A 240 -19.30 43.52 -3.66
CA ALA A 240 -20.72 43.76 -3.59
C ALA A 240 -21.11 44.52 -2.31
N ILE A 241 -20.60 44.08 -1.17
CA ILE A 241 -20.80 44.74 0.13
C ILE A 241 -20.20 46.15 0.13
N ASN A 242 -19.03 46.32 -0.49
CA ASN A 242 -18.34 47.60 -0.56
C ASN A 242 -18.95 48.56 -1.59
N GLY A 243 -19.53 48.02 -2.70
CA GLY A 243 -20.18 48.79 -3.77
C GLY A 243 -21.67 49.06 -3.63
N GLY A 244 -22.35 48.44 -2.68
CA GLY A 244 -23.78 48.68 -2.34
C GLY A 244 -24.79 47.96 -3.23
N ALA A 245 -24.45 46.93 -3.98
CA ALA A 245 -25.33 46.12 -4.83
C ALA A 245 -25.52 44.71 -4.30
N ALA A 246 -26.75 44.17 -4.36
CA ALA A 246 -27.04 42.77 -3.99
C ALA A 246 -26.84 41.84 -5.21
N PRO A 247 -26.30 40.63 -5.02
CA PRO A 247 -26.04 39.69 -6.11
C PRO A 247 -27.30 38.97 -6.61
N ALA A 248 -27.43 38.81 -7.92
CA ALA A 248 -28.45 37.98 -8.57
C ALA A 248 -27.80 36.73 -9.14
N ALA A 249 -28.44 35.57 -8.88
CA ALA A 249 -28.02 34.28 -9.39
C ALA A 249 -28.46 34.06 -10.85
N THR A 250 -27.56 33.58 -11.70
CA THR A 250 -27.87 33.08 -13.04
C THR A 250 -27.47 31.61 -13.15
N VAL A 251 -28.47 30.80 -13.49
CA VAL A 251 -28.31 29.36 -13.78
C VAL A 251 -28.22 29.23 -15.31
N SER A 252 -27.19 28.53 -15.80
CA SER A 252 -27.10 28.09 -17.20
C SER A 252 -27.34 26.58 -17.29
N GLU A 253 -28.12 26.19 -18.30
CA GLU A 253 -28.47 24.79 -18.60
C GLU A 253 -27.24 23.97 -19.08
N PRO A 254 -27.22 22.65 -18.81
CA PRO A 254 -26.09 21.78 -19.14
C PRO A 254 -26.12 21.31 -20.60
N ALA A 255 -24.94 21.28 -21.22
CA ALA A 255 -24.73 20.74 -22.56
C ALA A 255 -24.65 19.20 -22.51
N ALA A 256 -25.20 18.53 -23.53
CA ALA A 256 -25.23 17.09 -23.68
C ALA A 256 -23.81 16.48 -23.85
N PRO A 257 -23.60 15.20 -23.43
CA PRO A 257 -22.29 14.56 -23.51
C PRO A 257 -21.82 14.37 -24.96
N ALA A 258 -20.52 14.57 -25.19
CA ALA A 258 -19.90 14.44 -26.49
C ALA A 258 -20.04 13.01 -27.04
N ALA A 259 -20.52 12.86 -28.27
CA ALA A 259 -20.65 11.56 -28.92
C ALA A 259 -19.26 10.90 -29.08
N GLU A 260 -19.13 9.67 -28.65
CA GLU A 260 -17.92 8.87 -28.81
C GLU A 260 -17.61 8.66 -30.29
N LEU A 261 -16.40 9.04 -30.71
CA LEU A 261 -15.94 8.84 -32.10
C LEU A 261 -15.83 7.33 -32.39
N ALA A 262 -16.29 6.91 -33.57
CA ALA A 262 -16.20 5.52 -34.02
C ALA A 262 -14.73 5.04 -34.10
N LEU A 263 -14.47 3.76 -33.77
CA LEU A 263 -13.15 3.16 -33.97
C LEU A 263 -12.89 2.92 -35.46
N VAL A 264 -12.08 3.77 -36.09
CA VAL A 264 -11.73 3.69 -37.51
C VAL A 264 -10.29 3.23 -37.69
N GLY A 265 -10.00 2.45 -38.71
CA GLY A 265 -8.65 2.01 -39.08
C GLY A 265 -8.03 0.94 -38.21
N ARG A 266 -8.81 0.30 -37.30
CA ARG A 266 -8.33 -0.69 -36.31
C ARG A 266 -9.00 -2.05 -36.39
N SER A 267 -9.72 -2.32 -37.47
CA SER A 267 -10.52 -3.55 -37.62
C SER A 267 -9.66 -4.83 -37.57
N ARG A 268 -8.42 -4.75 -38.06
CA ARG A 268 -7.48 -5.90 -38.05
C ARG A 268 -6.98 -6.20 -36.63
N GLU A 269 -6.57 -5.15 -35.92
CA GLU A 269 -6.06 -5.24 -34.56
C GLU A 269 -7.16 -5.71 -33.62
N LEU A 270 -8.38 -5.16 -33.75
CA LEU A 270 -9.54 -5.60 -32.99
C LEU A 270 -9.87 -7.09 -33.27
N ALA A 271 -9.88 -7.51 -34.53
CA ALA A 271 -10.10 -8.91 -34.88
C ALA A 271 -9.03 -9.84 -34.29
N ARG A 272 -7.77 -9.41 -34.23
CA ARG A 272 -6.69 -10.17 -33.56
C ARG A 272 -6.92 -10.34 -32.07
N LEU A 273 -7.31 -9.27 -31.36
CA LEU A 273 -7.62 -9.34 -29.93
C LEU A 273 -8.80 -10.26 -29.63
N LEU A 274 -9.88 -10.15 -30.42
CA LEU A 274 -11.04 -11.04 -30.28
C LEU A 274 -10.69 -12.48 -30.67
N GLY A 275 -9.80 -12.68 -31.64
CA GLY A 275 -9.24 -13.97 -32.01
C GLY A 275 -8.41 -14.59 -30.90
N ALA A 276 -7.54 -13.80 -30.26
CA ALA A 276 -6.74 -14.22 -29.11
C ALA A 276 -7.63 -14.63 -27.93
N HIS A 277 -8.67 -13.86 -27.61
CA HIS A 277 -9.65 -14.23 -26.59
C HIS A 277 -10.39 -15.53 -26.94
N THR A 278 -10.70 -15.76 -28.23
CA THR A 278 -11.34 -16.99 -28.65
C THR A 278 -10.39 -18.19 -28.51
N ALA A 279 -9.12 -18.03 -28.88
CA ALA A 279 -8.09 -19.06 -28.72
C ALA A 279 -7.81 -19.34 -27.21
N ALA A 280 -7.87 -18.32 -26.37
CA ALA A 280 -7.68 -18.46 -24.93
C ALA A 280 -8.75 -19.36 -24.24
N ARG A 281 -9.85 -19.70 -24.92
CA ARG A 281 -10.84 -20.66 -24.40
C ARG A 281 -10.30 -22.08 -24.26
N GLU A 282 -9.32 -22.45 -25.06
CA GLU A 282 -8.71 -23.79 -25.03
C GLU A 282 -7.41 -23.77 -24.20
N HIS A 283 -6.62 -22.73 -24.40
CA HIS A 283 -5.35 -22.52 -23.68
C HIS A 283 -5.21 -21.03 -23.42
N GLY A 284 -5.00 -20.63 -22.16
CA GLY A 284 -4.83 -19.22 -21.81
C GLY A 284 -3.81 -18.52 -22.71
N ALA A 285 -4.01 -17.23 -22.93
CA ALA A 285 -3.18 -16.44 -23.83
C ALA A 285 -2.69 -15.15 -23.16
N LEU A 286 -1.52 -14.68 -23.60
CA LEU A 286 -0.96 -13.38 -23.25
C LEU A 286 -0.82 -12.53 -24.51
N VAL A 287 -1.38 -11.31 -24.49
CA VAL A 287 -1.24 -10.33 -25.57
C VAL A 287 -0.79 -9.00 -25.00
N VAL A 288 0.21 -8.36 -25.61
CA VAL A 288 0.65 -7.02 -25.24
C VAL A 288 0.48 -6.06 -26.44
N ILE A 289 -0.30 -5.00 -26.22
CA ILE A 289 -0.50 -3.92 -27.19
C ILE A 289 0.63 -2.89 -26.99
N GLU A 290 1.42 -2.66 -28.03
CA GLU A 290 2.53 -1.72 -28.02
C GLU A 290 2.28 -0.53 -28.93
N GLY A 291 2.79 0.64 -28.56
CA GLY A 291 2.79 1.83 -29.41
C GLY A 291 3.05 3.11 -28.64
N GLU A 292 3.27 4.21 -29.36
CA GLU A 292 3.52 5.52 -28.76
C GLU A 292 2.33 6.04 -27.91
N SER A 293 2.60 7.01 -27.05
CA SER A 293 1.56 7.65 -26.24
C SER A 293 0.49 8.30 -27.12
N GLY A 294 -0.80 8.08 -26.83
CA GLY A 294 -1.91 8.65 -27.60
C GLY A 294 -2.28 7.92 -28.90
N VAL A 295 -1.61 6.79 -29.24
CA VAL A 295 -1.88 6.01 -30.45
C VAL A 295 -3.19 5.21 -30.41
N GLY A 296 -3.88 5.19 -29.26
CA GLY A 296 -5.20 4.56 -29.09
C GLY A 296 -5.15 3.14 -28.56
N LYS A 297 -4.11 2.74 -27.80
CA LYS A 297 -4.01 1.41 -27.15
C LYS A 297 -5.19 1.13 -26.24
N THR A 298 -5.43 2.02 -25.29
CA THR A 298 -6.54 1.92 -24.32
C THR A 298 -7.89 1.88 -25.03
N ARG A 299 -8.11 2.72 -26.05
CA ARG A 299 -9.37 2.74 -26.83
C ARG A 299 -9.62 1.42 -27.57
N LEU A 300 -8.58 0.87 -28.22
CA LEU A 300 -8.66 -0.44 -28.87
C LEU A 300 -8.99 -1.57 -27.88
N ALA A 301 -8.32 -1.54 -26.72
CA ALA A 301 -8.57 -2.49 -25.64
C ALA A 301 -10.02 -2.38 -25.14
N GLN A 302 -10.49 -1.17 -24.84
CA GLN A 302 -11.88 -0.92 -24.37
C GLN A 302 -12.91 -1.45 -25.35
N GLU A 303 -12.71 -1.25 -26.66
CA GLU A 303 -13.63 -1.77 -27.70
C GLU A 303 -13.62 -3.31 -27.74
N ALA A 304 -12.42 -3.92 -27.59
CA ALA A 304 -12.32 -5.38 -27.49
C ALA A 304 -12.99 -5.91 -26.21
N LEU A 305 -12.76 -5.25 -25.07
CA LEU A 305 -13.35 -5.62 -23.78
C LEU A 305 -14.86 -5.48 -23.80
N ALA A 306 -15.42 -4.42 -24.38
CA ALA A 306 -16.85 -4.24 -24.54
C ALA A 306 -17.46 -5.36 -25.39
N ALA A 307 -16.84 -5.69 -26.52
CA ALA A 307 -17.29 -6.79 -27.38
C ALA A 307 -17.18 -8.18 -26.72
N ILE A 308 -16.25 -8.37 -25.78
CA ILE A 308 -16.10 -9.56 -24.98
C ILE A 308 -17.18 -9.62 -23.89
N ALA A 309 -17.42 -8.50 -23.19
CA ALA A 309 -18.47 -8.39 -22.18
C ALA A 309 -19.86 -8.64 -22.75
N ASP A 310 -20.18 -8.09 -23.94
CA ASP A 310 -21.44 -8.34 -24.66
C ASP A 310 -21.68 -9.82 -24.98
N ARG A 311 -20.61 -10.61 -25.07
CA ARG A 311 -20.66 -12.07 -25.28
C ARG A 311 -20.65 -12.86 -23.97
N GLY A 312 -20.81 -12.17 -22.83
CA GLY A 312 -20.84 -12.77 -21.50
C GLY A 312 -19.45 -13.05 -20.91
N GLY A 313 -18.37 -12.53 -21.50
CA GLY A 313 -17.02 -12.63 -20.94
C GLY A 313 -16.86 -11.73 -19.72
N ARG A 314 -16.10 -12.20 -18.70
CA ARG A 314 -15.78 -11.42 -17.50
C ARG A 314 -14.48 -10.65 -17.68
N ILE A 315 -14.43 -9.45 -17.14
CA ILE A 315 -13.27 -8.56 -17.22
C ILE A 315 -12.83 -8.24 -15.80
N LEU A 316 -11.52 -8.31 -15.54
CA LEU A 316 -10.85 -7.69 -14.40
C LEU A 316 -9.84 -6.70 -14.96
N ALA A 317 -9.85 -5.46 -14.48
CA ALA A 317 -9.02 -4.39 -15.03
C ALA A 317 -8.18 -3.69 -13.97
N ALA A 318 -6.94 -3.34 -14.31
CA ALA A 318 -6.10 -2.48 -13.49
C ALA A 318 -5.43 -1.41 -14.34
N HIS A 319 -5.27 -0.21 -13.76
CA HIS A 319 -4.74 0.96 -14.42
C HIS A 319 -3.60 1.57 -13.59
N PRO A 320 -2.39 1.01 -13.63
CA PRO A 320 -1.24 1.52 -12.87
C PRO A 320 -0.83 2.92 -13.32
N HIS A 321 -0.26 3.70 -12.41
CA HIS A 321 0.12 5.09 -12.61
C HIS A 321 1.58 5.36 -12.21
N PRO A 322 2.21 6.42 -12.76
CA PRO A 322 3.61 6.73 -12.46
C PRO A 322 3.96 6.85 -10.97
N GLY A 323 3.03 7.32 -10.13
CA GLY A 323 3.22 7.47 -8.69
C GLY A 323 3.08 6.18 -7.87
N GLU A 324 2.65 5.09 -8.49
CA GLU A 324 2.34 3.82 -7.80
C GLU A 324 3.45 2.78 -7.93
N GLN A 325 4.54 3.08 -8.65
CA GLN A 325 5.64 2.13 -8.87
C GLN A 325 6.34 1.66 -7.58
N GLY A 326 6.28 2.46 -6.51
CA GLY A 326 6.75 2.07 -5.18
C GLY A 326 5.75 1.26 -4.35
N LEU A 327 4.52 1.11 -4.82
CA LEU A 327 3.44 0.40 -4.13
C LEU A 327 3.53 -1.10 -4.39
N ALA A 328 4.10 -1.85 -3.47
CA ALA A 328 4.26 -3.29 -3.62
C ALA A 328 2.92 -4.00 -3.87
N TYR A 329 2.83 -4.76 -4.97
CA TYR A 329 1.61 -5.45 -5.42
C TYR A 329 0.40 -4.54 -5.67
N GLY A 330 0.58 -3.25 -5.98
CA GLY A 330 -0.50 -2.30 -6.18
C GLY A 330 -1.49 -2.72 -7.26
N VAL A 331 -0.98 -3.18 -8.41
CA VAL A 331 -1.80 -3.69 -9.52
C VAL A 331 -2.54 -4.98 -9.14
N ILE A 332 -1.89 -5.87 -8.40
CA ILE A 332 -2.50 -7.11 -7.93
C ILE A 332 -3.62 -6.82 -6.93
N ALA A 333 -3.41 -5.87 -6.03
CA ALA A 333 -4.44 -5.45 -5.07
C ALA A 333 -5.69 -4.90 -5.77
N ALA A 334 -5.51 -4.11 -6.83
CA ALA A 334 -6.61 -3.60 -7.65
C ALA A 334 -7.40 -4.75 -8.31
N LEU A 335 -6.70 -5.69 -8.96
CA LEU A 335 -7.33 -6.86 -9.59
C LEU A 335 -8.07 -7.74 -8.60
N LEU A 336 -7.51 -7.95 -7.40
CA LEU A 336 -8.15 -8.74 -6.36
C LEU A 336 -9.40 -8.05 -5.82
N ARG A 337 -9.41 -6.72 -5.64
CA ARG A 337 -10.62 -5.98 -5.21
C ARG A 337 -11.75 -6.11 -6.23
N GLU A 338 -11.46 -6.04 -7.51
CA GLU A 338 -12.45 -6.34 -8.55
C GLU A 338 -12.91 -7.82 -8.50
N ALA A 339 -12.00 -8.74 -8.17
CA ALA A 339 -12.33 -10.16 -8.06
C ALA A 339 -13.20 -10.48 -6.83
N ILE A 340 -13.09 -9.74 -5.72
CA ILE A 340 -13.84 -9.96 -4.47
C ILE A 340 -15.37 -9.88 -4.67
N GLY A 341 -15.87 -9.15 -5.66
CA GLY A 341 -17.29 -9.14 -6.04
C GLY A 341 -17.81 -10.47 -6.62
N ALA A 342 -16.96 -11.48 -6.82
CA ALA A 342 -17.30 -12.81 -7.27
C ALA A 342 -17.52 -13.78 -6.10
N ASP A 343 -18.09 -14.96 -6.42
CA ASP A 343 -18.26 -16.04 -5.46
C ASP A 343 -16.89 -16.66 -5.06
N LEU A 344 -16.27 -16.09 -4.03
CA LEU A 344 -15.01 -16.58 -3.47
C LEU A 344 -15.18 -17.76 -2.49
N GLU A 345 -16.42 -18.24 -2.26
CA GLU A 345 -16.67 -19.40 -1.38
C GLU A 345 -16.02 -20.67 -1.93
N SER A 346 -15.77 -20.72 -3.25
CA SER A 346 -15.08 -21.84 -3.92
C SER A 346 -13.56 -21.85 -3.67
N VAL A 347 -12.97 -20.78 -3.15
CA VAL A 347 -11.53 -20.71 -2.88
C VAL A 347 -11.22 -21.17 -1.46
N GLU A 348 -10.22 -22.02 -1.32
CA GLU A 348 -9.76 -22.56 -0.04
C GLU A 348 -9.48 -21.43 0.98
N GLU A 349 -9.90 -21.64 2.23
CA GLU A 349 -9.72 -20.68 3.31
C GLU A 349 -8.26 -20.29 3.52
N THR A 350 -7.32 -21.24 3.33
CA THR A 350 -5.87 -21.00 3.38
C THR A 350 -5.39 -19.99 2.34
N SER A 351 -5.91 -20.09 1.09
CA SER A 351 -5.57 -19.14 0.02
C SER A 351 -6.14 -17.74 0.30
N ARG A 352 -7.36 -17.66 0.83
CA ARG A 352 -7.94 -16.37 1.25
C ARG A 352 -7.14 -15.73 2.39
N ALA A 353 -6.71 -16.53 3.37
CA ALA A 353 -5.89 -16.08 4.47
C ALA A 353 -4.51 -15.57 4.00
N ASP A 354 -3.85 -16.27 3.08
CA ASP A 354 -2.58 -15.81 2.51
C ASP A 354 -2.74 -14.50 1.73
N ALA A 355 -3.81 -14.35 0.95
CA ALA A 355 -4.10 -13.10 0.22
C ALA A 355 -4.55 -11.95 1.13
N ALA A 356 -5.07 -12.25 2.35
CA ALA A 356 -5.43 -11.23 3.34
C ALA A 356 -4.22 -10.40 3.82
N ARG A 357 -3.00 -10.85 3.56
CA ARG A 357 -1.77 -10.06 3.78
C ARG A 357 -1.73 -8.81 2.90
N LEU A 358 -2.26 -8.91 1.69
CA LEU A 358 -2.37 -7.80 0.75
C LEU A 358 -3.71 -7.06 0.90
N LEU A 359 -4.78 -7.79 1.17
CA LEU A 359 -6.14 -7.26 1.29
C LEU A 359 -6.76 -7.65 2.64
N PRO A 360 -6.69 -6.79 3.65
CA PRO A 360 -7.27 -7.05 4.97
C PRO A 360 -8.79 -7.34 4.93
N GLU A 361 -9.48 -6.96 3.86
CA GLU A 361 -10.90 -7.22 3.62
C GLU A 361 -11.21 -8.72 3.49
N LEU A 362 -10.21 -9.54 3.14
CA LEU A 362 -10.35 -11.01 3.01
C LEU A 362 -10.30 -11.74 4.36
N GLY A 363 -9.95 -11.05 5.43
CA GLY A 363 -9.86 -11.61 6.77
C GLY A 363 -8.51 -11.36 7.46
N PRO A 364 -8.27 -11.97 8.63
CA PRO A 364 -7.00 -11.85 9.29
C PRO A 364 -5.92 -12.66 8.54
N PRO A 365 -4.70 -12.09 8.33
CA PRO A 365 -3.60 -12.81 7.73
C PRO A 365 -3.13 -13.94 8.64
N PRO A 366 -2.57 -15.03 8.08
CA PRO A 366 -2.03 -16.12 8.87
C PRO A 366 -0.82 -15.65 9.72
N PRO A 367 -0.60 -16.25 10.89
CA PRO A 367 0.59 -15.97 11.69
C PRO A 367 1.85 -16.45 10.97
N GLY A 368 2.96 -15.75 11.13
CA GLY A 368 4.26 -16.02 10.53
C GLY A 368 4.81 -14.86 9.75
N SER A 369 6.14 -14.73 9.72
CA SER A 369 6.82 -13.74 8.89
C SER A 369 6.81 -14.21 7.44
N LEU A 370 6.68 -13.28 6.53
CA LEU A 370 6.85 -13.52 5.11
C LEU A 370 8.34 -13.66 4.72
N ASP A 371 9.28 -13.43 5.64
CA ASP A 371 10.71 -13.73 5.43
C ASP A 371 11.00 -15.25 5.31
N GLU A 372 9.97 -16.06 5.53
CA GLU A 372 10.05 -17.51 5.31
C GLU A 372 9.89 -17.84 3.82
N PRO A 373 10.87 -18.45 3.17
CA PRO A 373 10.93 -18.63 1.72
C PRO A 373 9.71 -19.32 1.06
N GLY A 374 8.90 -20.07 1.75
CA GLY A 374 7.73 -20.76 1.19
C GLY A 374 6.44 -19.98 1.22
N VAL A 375 6.40 -18.94 2.01
CA VAL A 375 5.19 -18.11 2.14
C VAL A 375 4.97 -17.29 0.86
N ARG A 376 6.05 -16.85 0.19
CA ARG A 376 5.95 -16.11 -1.10
C ARG A 376 5.27 -16.94 -2.18
N LEU A 377 5.66 -18.22 -2.35
CA LEU A 377 5.06 -19.08 -3.39
C LEU A 377 3.59 -19.35 -3.09
N ARG A 378 3.24 -19.65 -1.80
CA ARG A 378 1.84 -19.79 -1.39
C ARG A 378 1.07 -18.50 -1.64
N PHE A 379 1.65 -17.36 -1.33
CA PHE A 379 1.05 -16.05 -1.56
C PHE A 379 0.79 -15.79 -3.05
N LEU A 380 1.77 -16.03 -3.95
CA LEU A 380 1.59 -15.93 -5.40
C LEU A 380 0.57 -16.94 -5.93
N GLU A 381 0.57 -18.16 -5.40
CA GLU A 381 -0.42 -19.17 -5.72
C GLU A 381 -1.83 -18.75 -5.26
N ALA A 382 -1.94 -18.22 -4.04
CA ALA A 382 -3.19 -17.71 -3.47
C ALA A 382 -3.76 -16.56 -4.32
N ILE A 383 -2.93 -15.58 -4.69
CA ILE A 383 -3.28 -14.49 -5.60
C ILE A 383 -3.79 -15.05 -6.93
N SER A 384 -3.02 -15.97 -7.54
CA SER A 384 -3.39 -16.55 -8.83
C SER A 384 -4.70 -17.32 -8.76
N ARG A 385 -4.93 -18.11 -7.71
CA ARG A 385 -6.17 -18.83 -7.47
C ARG A 385 -7.37 -17.91 -7.31
N LEU A 386 -7.23 -16.82 -6.55
CA LEU A 386 -8.29 -15.84 -6.34
C LEU A 386 -8.66 -15.12 -7.64
N ILE A 387 -7.67 -14.64 -8.40
CA ILE A 387 -7.89 -14.01 -9.69
C ILE A 387 -8.58 -14.99 -10.66
N LEU A 388 -8.10 -16.23 -10.74
CA LEU A 388 -8.67 -17.23 -11.65
C LEU A 388 -10.05 -17.72 -11.19
N ALA A 389 -10.31 -17.81 -9.89
CA ALA A 389 -11.62 -18.17 -9.34
C ALA A 389 -12.69 -17.14 -9.71
N ALA A 390 -12.32 -15.87 -9.83
CA ALA A 390 -13.23 -14.84 -10.28
C ALA A 390 -13.84 -15.13 -11.65
N PHE A 391 -13.14 -15.85 -12.52
CA PHE A 391 -13.66 -16.23 -13.85
C PHE A 391 -14.49 -17.53 -13.83
N GLY A 392 -14.22 -18.44 -12.90
CA GLY A 392 -14.84 -19.75 -12.88
C GLY A 392 -14.57 -20.52 -14.19
N GLU A 393 -15.64 -20.95 -14.87
CA GLU A 393 -15.59 -21.58 -16.21
C GLU A 393 -15.88 -20.59 -17.36
N VAL A 394 -16.17 -19.32 -17.02
CA VAL A 394 -16.50 -18.29 -18.01
C VAL A 394 -15.21 -17.75 -18.63
N PRO A 395 -15.10 -17.65 -19.97
CA PRO A 395 -13.97 -17.02 -20.60
C PRO A 395 -13.84 -15.56 -20.16
N GLY A 396 -12.63 -15.12 -19.83
CA GLY A 396 -12.43 -13.79 -19.31
C GLY A 396 -11.14 -13.10 -19.76
N VAL A 397 -10.99 -11.86 -19.33
CA VAL A 397 -9.82 -11.04 -19.62
C VAL A 397 -9.32 -10.39 -18.33
N VAL A 398 -8.03 -10.51 -18.08
CA VAL A 398 -7.30 -9.63 -17.14
C VAL A 398 -6.68 -8.52 -17.97
N TRP A 399 -7.13 -7.30 -17.78
CA TRP A 399 -6.66 -6.11 -18.50
C TRP A 399 -5.77 -5.25 -17.64
N ILE A 400 -4.58 -4.91 -18.16
CA ILE A 400 -3.64 -4.00 -17.50
C ILE A 400 -3.23 -2.91 -18.48
N ASP A 401 -3.67 -1.68 -18.21
CA ASP A 401 -3.24 -0.53 -18.98
C ASP A 401 -1.87 -0.04 -18.50
N ASP A 402 -1.04 0.48 -19.39
CA ASP A 402 0.25 1.10 -19.08
C ASP A 402 1.19 0.24 -18.19
N LEU A 403 1.52 -0.99 -18.63
CA LEU A 403 2.41 -1.95 -17.94
C LEU A 403 3.73 -1.35 -17.45
N GLN A 404 4.23 -0.28 -18.08
CA GLN A 404 5.47 0.39 -17.68
C GLN A 404 5.36 1.07 -16.30
N TRP A 405 4.17 1.25 -15.78
CA TRP A 405 3.90 1.83 -14.45
C TRP A 405 3.65 0.79 -13.36
N CYS A 406 3.64 -0.50 -13.72
CA CYS A 406 3.52 -1.56 -12.73
C CYS A 406 4.73 -1.59 -11.79
N ASP A 407 4.49 -1.88 -10.54
CA ASP A 407 5.54 -2.20 -9.58
C ASP A 407 6.20 -3.56 -9.90
N PRO A 408 7.48 -3.75 -9.55
CA PRO A 408 8.20 -4.99 -9.83
C PRO A 408 7.54 -6.25 -9.25
N ALA A 409 6.97 -6.16 -8.04
CA ALA A 409 6.33 -7.29 -7.38
C ALA A 409 5.02 -7.70 -8.09
N SER A 410 4.24 -6.73 -8.56
CA SER A 410 3.08 -7.00 -9.43
C SER A 410 3.48 -7.66 -10.75
N LEU A 411 4.55 -7.21 -11.39
CA LEU A 411 5.04 -7.83 -12.64
C LEU A 411 5.46 -9.29 -12.41
N ASP A 412 6.12 -9.60 -11.30
CA ASP A 412 6.48 -10.99 -10.94
C ASP A 412 5.24 -11.84 -10.70
N ALA A 413 4.22 -11.31 -10.02
CA ALA A 413 2.95 -12.00 -9.79
C ALA A 413 2.17 -12.22 -11.10
N LEU A 414 2.14 -11.24 -12.00
CA LEU A 414 1.52 -11.38 -13.32
C LEU A 414 2.26 -12.38 -14.19
N ALA A 415 3.61 -12.41 -14.14
CA ALA A 415 4.41 -13.42 -14.83
C ALA A 415 4.17 -14.83 -14.25
N TYR A 416 3.97 -14.93 -12.94
CA TYR A 416 3.56 -16.19 -12.30
C TYR A 416 2.16 -16.60 -12.75
N LEU A 417 1.20 -15.69 -12.76
CA LEU A 417 -0.17 -15.92 -13.24
C LEU A 417 -0.17 -16.37 -14.71
N ALA A 418 0.59 -15.71 -15.59
CA ALA A 418 0.69 -16.03 -17.01
C ALA A 418 1.06 -17.50 -17.26
N ARG A 419 1.97 -18.08 -16.47
CA ARG A 419 2.36 -19.51 -16.53
C ARG A 419 1.24 -20.45 -16.08
N ARG A 420 0.25 -19.94 -15.32
CA ARG A 420 -0.91 -20.73 -14.84
C ARG A 420 -2.10 -20.68 -15.78
N LEU A 421 -2.04 -19.88 -16.84
CA LEU A 421 -3.12 -19.73 -17.81
C LEU A 421 -3.27 -20.93 -18.77
N GLU A 422 -2.24 -21.77 -18.95
CA GLU A 422 -2.21 -22.86 -19.95
C GLU A 422 -3.43 -23.80 -19.96
N SER A 423 -4.18 -23.85 -18.86
CA SER A 423 -5.40 -24.68 -18.72
C SER A 423 -6.64 -23.88 -18.30
N ARG A 424 -6.62 -22.56 -18.45
CA ARG A 424 -7.71 -21.67 -18.02
C ARG A 424 -8.18 -20.78 -19.18
N PRO A 425 -9.48 -20.56 -19.36
CA PRO A 425 -10.03 -19.76 -20.45
C PRO A 425 -9.88 -18.25 -20.18
N VAL A 426 -8.67 -17.78 -19.94
CA VAL A 426 -8.38 -16.38 -19.57
C VAL A 426 -7.33 -15.79 -20.49
N LEU A 427 -7.61 -14.60 -21.03
CA LEU A 427 -6.68 -13.77 -21.77
C LEU A 427 -6.04 -12.75 -20.81
N LEU A 428 -4.73 -12.77 -20.67
CA LEU A 428 -3.98 -11.66 -20.06
C LEU A 428 -3.66 -10.65 -21.15
N LEU A 429 -4.25 -9.46 -21.07
CA LEU A 429 -4.09 -8.38 -22.03
C LEU A 429 -3.39 -7.21 -21.35
N GLY A 430 -2.28 -6.74 -21.89
CA GLY A 430 -1.55 -5.59 -21.39
C GLY A 430 -1.35 -4.51 -22.46
N ALA A 431 -1.20 -3.24 -22.04
CA ALA A 431 -0.72 -2.18 -22.91
C ALA A 431 0.62 -1.62 -22.42
N ARG A 432 1.48 -1.24 -23.36
CA ARG A 432 2.79 -0.65 -23.06
C ARG A 432 3.10 0.49 -24.02
N ARG A 433 3.78 1.53 -23.53
CA ARG A 433 4.34 2.61 -24.33
C ARG A 433 5.71 2.22 -24.89
N THR A 434 5.96 2.56 -26.15
CA THR A 434 7.26 2.31 -26.81
C THR A 434 8.20 3.51 -26.78
N ASP A 435 7.66 4.70 -26.50
CA ASP A 435 8.36 5.97 -26.36
C ASP A 435 8.95 6.21 -24.94
N GLU A 436 8.70 5.29 -24.02
CA GLU A 436 9.27 5.30 -22.67
C GLU A 436 10.30 4.18 -22.49
N PRO A 437 11.34 4.41 -21.67
CA PRO A 437 12.32 3.35 -21.34
C PRO A 437 11.65 2.20 -20.62
N ASP A 438 12.20 1.00 -20.75
CA ASP A 438 11.76 -0.22 -20.05
C ASP A 438 12.81 -0.63 -19.01
N PRO A 439 12.91 0.08 -17.87
CA PRO A 439 13.89 -0.24 -16.83
C PRO A 439 13.64 -1.60 -16.18
N GLN A 440 12.39 -2.08 -16.22
CA GLN A 440 11.96 -3.32 -15.57
C GLN A 440 12.05 -4.54 -16.49
N ARG A 441 12.46 -4.35 -17.74
CA ARG A 441 12.57 -5.43 -18.74
C ARG A 441 11.31 -6.30 -18.77
N ILE A 442 10.15 -5.66 -18.94
CA ILE A 442 8.81 -6.30 -18.81
C ILE A 442 8.76 -7.62 -19.59
N TYR A 443 9.27 -7.66 -20.83
CA TYR A 443 9.25 -8.88 -21.63
C TYR A 443 10.19 -9.97 -21.14
N ALA A 444 11.28 -9.63 -20.47
CA ALA A 444 12.16 -10.64 -19.88
C ALA A 444 11.51 -11.35 -18.68
N ARG A 445 10.56 -10.65 -18.01
CA ARG A 445 9.78 -11.23 -16.89
C ARG A 445 8.65 -12.12 -17.37
N PHE A 446 7.94 -11.70 -18.41
CA PHE A 446 6.97 -12.55 -19.12
C PHE A 446 7.74 -13.48 -20.07
N ALA A 447 8.43 -14.49 -19.54
CA ALA A 447 9.14 -15.47 -20.34
C ALA A 447 8.14 -16.19 -21.28
N GLU A 448 8.22 -15.84 -22.55
CA GLU A 448 7.56 -16.41 -23.74
C GLU A 448 6.34 -17.35 -23.53
N PRO A 449 5.31 -17.34 -24.36
CA PRO A 449 5.12 -16.60 -25.61
C PRO A 449 3.86 -15.74 -25.62
N GLY A 450 3.98 -14.45 -25.40
CA GLY A 450 2.86 -13.55 -25.64
C GLY A 450 2.83 -13.00 -27.07
N GLU A 451 1.67 -12.83 -27.64
CA GLU A 451 1.51 -12.12 -28.91
C GLU A 451 1.74 -10.62 -28.69
N ARG A 452 2.60 -10.00 -29.53
CA ARG A 452 2.82 -8.56 -29.54
C ARG A 452 2.00 -7.92 -30.64
N LEU A 453 1.16 -6.96 -30.26
CA LEU A 453 0.33 -6.21 -31.17
C LEU A 453 0.82 -4.77 -31.26
N ALA A 454 1.68 -4.47 -32.25
CA ALA A 454 2.19 -3.13 -32.46
C ALA A 454 1.11 -2.23 -33.13
N LEU A 455 0.82 -1.08 -32.49
CA LEU A 455 -0.07 -0.06 -33.01
C LEU A 455 0.73 1.10 -33.59
N GLY A 456 0.51 1.41 -34.88
CA GLY A 456 1.00 2.62 -35.52
C GLY A 456 -0.03 3.75 -35.51
N ARG A 457 0.33 4.93 -36.02
CA ARG A 457 -0.58 6.05 -36.24
C ARG A 457 -1.67 5.72 -37.27
N LEU A 458 -2.80 6.43 -37.24
CA LEU A 458 -3.86 6.30 -38.26
C LEU A 458 -3.37 6.73 -39.63
N SER A 459 -3.83 6.04 -40.66
CA SER A 459 -3.55 6.44 -42.02
C SER A 459 -4.28 7.75 -42.35
N ARG A 460 -3.80 8.48 -43.42
CA ARG A 460 -4.48 9.66 -43.90
C ARG A 460 -5.94 9.39 -44.27
N ALA A 461 -6.22 8.23 -44.86
CA ALA A 461 -7.57 7.84 -45.25
C ALA A 461 -8.50 7.67 -44.06
N ASP A 462 -7.98 7.05 -42.95
CA ASP A 462 -8.74 6.86 -41.72
C ASP A 462 -9.07 8.19 -41.04
N VAL A 463 -8.11 9.16 -40.99
CA VAL A 463 -8.32 10.47 -40.40
C VAL A 463 -9.34 11.27 -41.20
N ILE A 464 -9.22 11.26 -42.53
CA ILE A 464 -10.20 11.92 -43.40
C ILE A 464 -11.60 11.32 -43.19
N SER A 465 -11.71 9.99 -43.11
CA SER A 465 -12.98 9.32 -42.84
C SER A 465 -13.63 9.78 -41.53
N LEU A 466 -12.84 9.88 -40.45
CA LEU A 466 -13.30 10.40 -39.16
C LEU A 466 -13.77 11.85 -39.23
N ALA A 467 -12.97 12.68 -39.85
CA ALA A 467 -13.27 14.09 -39.97
C ALA A 467 -14.56 14.38 -40.81
N LEU A 468 -14.75 13.64 -41.88
CA LEU A 468 -15.98 13.72 -42.68
C LEU A 468 -17.22 13.24 -41.93
N GLN A 469 -17.09 12.16 -41.12
CA GLN A 469 -18.16 11.67 -40.22
C GLN A 469 -18.51 12.71 -39.14
N SER A 470 -17.55 13.53 -38.72
CA SER A 470 -17.76 14.62 -37.78
C SER A 470 -18.30 15.92 -38.45
N GLY A 471 -18.63 15.90 -39.76
CA GLY A 471 -19.26 17.00 -40.47
C GLY A 471 -18.28 18.01 -41.07
N LEU A 472 -16.97 17.76 -41.06
CA LEU A 472 -15.97 18.63 -41.70
C LEU A 472 -15.93 18.39 -43.20
N ASP A 473 -15.51 19.41 -43.96
CA ASP A 473 -15.24 19.28 -45.39
C ASP A 473 -13.84 18.68 -45.66
N GLU A 474 -13.58 18.25 -46.90
CA GLU A 474 -12.33 17.57 -47.26
C GLU A 474 -11.07 18.44 -47.03
N PRO A 475 -11.06 19.76 -47.28
CA PRO A 475 -9.93 20.62 -46.95
C PRO A 475 -9.68 20.77 -45.46
N ALA A 476 -10.71 20.77 -44.61
CA ALA A 476 -10.60 20.79 -43.17
C ALA A 476 -10.10 19.43 -42.63
N ALA A 477 -10.61 18.32 -43.18
CA ALA A 477 -10.16 16.98 -42.87
C ALA A 477 -8.67 16.79 -43.20
N ASP A 478 -8.19 17.35 -44.28
CA ASP A 478 -6.78 17.31 -44.65
C ASP A 478 -5.89 18.13 -43.69
N ARG A 479 -6.40 19.21 -43.13
CA ARG A 479 -5.72 19.98 -42.08
C ARG A 479 -5.62 19.16 -40.79
N VAL A 480 -6.71 18.53 -40.41
CA VAL A 480 -6.72 17.63 -39.21
C VAL A 480 -5.62 16.57 -39.32
N PHE A 481 -5.47 15.91 -40.48
CA PHE A 481 -4.40 14.94 -40.67
C PHE A 481 -3.00 15.57 -40.57
N ARG A 482 -2.77 16.73 -41.20
CA ARG A 482 -1.45 17.40 -41.17
C ARG A 482 -1.07 17.86 -39.76
N GLU A 483 -2.03 18.34 -38.97
CA GLU A 483 -1.80 18.84 -37.61
C GLU A 483 -1.70 17.73 -36.61
N SER A 484 -2.43 16.64 -36.79
CA SER A 484 -2.39 15.45 -35.90
C SER A 484 -1.29 14.46 -36.27
N GLU A 485 -0.74 14.52 -37.49
CA GLU A 485 0.14 13.49 -38.06
C GLU A 485 -0.42 12.08 -37.94
N GLY A 486 -1.75 11.94 -37.90
CA GLY A 486 -2.45 10.69 -37.73
C GLY A 486 -2.43 10.13 -36.29
N LEU A 487 -2.00 10.89 -35.28
CA LEU A 487 -2.09 10.46 -33.89
C LEU A 487 -3.55 10.57 -33.40
N PRO A 488 -4.21 9.43 -33.05
CA PRO A 488 -5.65 9.42 -32.73
C PRO A 488 -6.08 10.40 -31.65
N LEU A 489 -5.24 10.59 -30.64
CA LEU A 489 -5.48 11.57 -29.58
C LEU A 489 -5.67 12.98 -30.15
N PHE A 490 -4.78 13.40 -31.05
CA PHE A 490 -4.82 14.72 -31.64
C PHE A 490 -5.96 14.83 -32.64
N VAL A 491 -6.28 13.75 -33.37
CA VAL A 491 -7.44 13.70 -34.24
C VAL A 491 -8.73 13.93 -33.44
N ALA A 492 -8.91 13.23 -32.32
CA ALA A 492 -10.11 13.37 -31.49
C ALA A 492 -10.26 14.78 -30.93
N GLU A 493 -9.17 15.41 -30.49
CA GLU A 493 -9.19 16.78 -29.98
C GLU A 493 -9.52 17.82 -31.07
N LEU A 494 -8.97 17.66 -32.26
CA LEU A 494 -9.25 18.56 -33.35
C LEU A 494 -10.68 18.42 -33.91
N LEU A 495 -11.33 17.29 -33.64
CA LEU A 495 -12.73 17.01 -34.01
C LEU A 495 -13.74 17.33 -32.90
N ALA A 496 -13.29 17.69 -31.69
CA ALA A 496 -14.18 17.99 -30.56
C ALA A 496 -15.03 19.26 -30.83
N PRO A 497 -16.36 19.25 -30.55
CA PRO A 497 -17.23 20.40 -30.77
C PRO A 497 -16.82 21.60 -29.89
N GLY A 498 -16.71 22.78 -30.47
CA GLY A 498 -16.39 24.04 -29.78
C GLY A 498 -15.05 24.69 -30.18
N LEU A 499 -14.18 24.02 -30.96
CA LEU A 499 -12.91 24.59 -31.42
C LEU A 499 -13.00 25.45 -32.68
N GLU A 500 -14.12 25.44 -33.42
CA GLU A 500 -14.28 26.23 -34.64
C GLU A 500 -14.26 27.77 -34.45
N ALA A 501 -14.39 28.24 -33.19
CA ALA A 501 -14.47 29.67 -32.89
C ALA A 501 -13.11 30.34 -32.63
N SER A 502 -12.04 29.58 -32.47
CA SER A 502 -10.71 30.11 -32.18
C SER A 502 -9.81 29.99 -33.41
N GLY A 503 -9.85 30.93 -34.27
CA GLY A 503 -9.03 31.06 -35.50
C GLY A 503 -7.53 31.27 -35.22
N ALA A 504 -6.97 30.72 -34.20
CA ALA A 504 -5.56 30.80 -33.88
C ALA A 504 -4.94 29.40 -33.97
N GLY A 505 -3.87 29.25 -34.73
CA GLY A 505 -3.05 28.04 -34.89
C GLY A 505 -2.35 27.55 -33.59
N GLY A 506 -3.14 27.35 -32.55
CA GLY A 506 -2.69 26.78 -31.28
C GLY A 506 -3.06 25.29 -31.27
N GLY A 507 -2.04 24.45 -31.27
CA GLY A 507 -2.22 22.99 -31.27
C GLY A 507 -3.02 22.45 -30.05
N VAL A 508 -3.17 21.14 -29.99
CA VAL A 508 -3.92 20.36 -28.97
C VAL A 508 -3.77 20.88 -27.54
N ARG A 509 -2.59 21.33 -27.13
CA ARG A 509 -2.35 21.93 -25.81
C ARG A 509 -3.24 23.15 -25.55
N ALA A 510 -3.40 24.05 -26.56
CA ALA A 510 -4.24 25.23 -26.43
C ALA A 510 -5.73 24.88 -26.25
N ALA A 511 -6.18 23.76 -26.83
CA ALA A 511 -7.54 23.27 -26.64
C ALA A 511 -7.79 22.77 -25.19
N PHE A 512 -6.86 22.05 -24.64
CA PHE A 512 -6.92 21.64 -23.21
C PHE A 512 -6.82 22.84 -22.27
N GLU A 513 -5.93 23.79 -22.57
CA GLU A 513 -5.78 25.03 -21.80
C GLU A 513 -7.08 25.86 -21.84
N ALA A 514 -7.72 26.01 -22.99
CA ALA A 514 -8.99 26.70 -23.11
C ALA A 514 -10.13 26.03 -22.32
N ARG A 515 -10.14 24.69 -22.25
CA ARG A 515 -11.07 23.91 -21.41
C ARG A 515 -10.87 24.19 -19.94
N LEU A 516 -9.60 24.20 -19.49
CA LEU A 516 -9.24 24.49 -18.11
C LEU A 516 -9.49 25.97 -17.74
N ASP A 517 -9.30 26.91 -18.69
CA ASP A 517 -9.56 28.35 -18.48
C ASP A 517 -11.06 28.67 -18.37
N ALA A 518 -11.92 27.78 -18.88
CA ALA A 518 -13.37 27.96 -18.82
C ALA A 518 -13.97 27.42 -17.48
N VAL A 519 -13.17 26.79 -16.63
CA VAL A 519 -13.59 26.23 -15.33
C VAL A 519 -13.62 27.35 -14.28
N SER A 520 -14.62 27.33 -13.38
CA SER A 520 -14.71 28.29 -12.28
C SER A 520 -13.47 28.19 -11.36
N GLU A 521 -13.14 29.28 -10.68
CA GLU A 521 -11.95 29.31 -9.82
C GLU A 521 -12.04 28.29 -8.65
N ALA A 522 -13.22 28.09 -8.08
CA ALA A 522 -13.46 27.10 -7.06
C ALA A 522 -13.20 25.68 -7.61
N SER A 523 -13.77 25.36 -8.76
CA SER A 523 -13.58 24.09 -9.45
C SER A 523 -12.13 23.90 -9.91
N ALA A 524 -11.42 24.94 -10.32
CA ALA A 524 -10.00 24.89 -10.66
C ALA A 524 -9.12 24.56 -9.43
N GLN A 525 -9.50 25.02 -8.25
CA GLN A 525 -8.80 24.68 -7.02
C GLN A 525 -9.07 23.23 -6.57
N VAL A 526 -10.30 22.75 -6.70
CA VAL A 526 -10.65 21.35 -6.50
C VAL A 526 -9.91 20.46 -7.49
N LEU A 527 -9.91 20.86 -8.78
CA LEU A 527 -9.19 20.17 -9.85
C LEU A 527 -7.69 20.12 -9.60
N SER A 528 -7.11 21.18 -9.03
CA SER A 528 -5.69 21.19 -8.64
C SER A 528 -5.38 20.14 -7.57
N ALA A 529 -6.26 19.96 -6.59
CA ALA A 529 -6.11 18.92 -5.58
C ALA A 529 -6.28 17.53 -6.22
N ALA A 530 -7.30 17.35 -7.05
CA ALA A 530 -7.54 16.11 -7.79
C ALA A 530 -6.33 15.70 -8.64
N ALA A 531 -5.70 16.64 -9.35
CA ALA A 531 -4.55 16.37 -10.22
C ALA A 531 -3.33 15.83 -9.44
N LEU A 532 -3.17 16.24 -8.19
CA LEU A 532 -2.08 15.81 -7.32
C LEU A 532 -2.40 14.54 -6.52
N ILE A 533 -3.69 14.23 -6.25
CA ILE A 533 -4.07 12.96 -5.63
C ILE A 533 -3.73 11.81 -6.59
N GLY A 534 -4.09 11.96 -7.88
CA GLY A 534 -3.83 10.94 -8.88
C GLY A 534 -4.85 10.99 -10.01
N ARG A 535 -4.90 9.93 -10.81
CA ARG A 535 -5.87 9.83 -11.91
C ARG A 535 -7.27 9.51 -11.38
N THR A 536 -7.34 8.57 -10.46
CA THR A 536 -8.58 8.16 -9.81
C THR A 536 -8.57 8.61 -8.35
N PHE A 537 -9.66 9.18 -7.86
CA PHE A 537 -9.77 9.68 -6.51
C PHE A 537 -11.23 9.63 -6.02
N ASP A 538 -11.39 9.56 -4.71
CA ASP A 538 -12.69 9.63 -4.05
C ASP A 538 -13.01 11.06 -3.58
N ALA A 539 -14.29 11.34 -3.38
CA ALA A 539 -14.75 12.67 -2.99
C ALA A 539 -14.29 13.08 -1.58
N ASP A 540 -14.12 12.14 -0.65
CA ASP A 540 -13.72 12.44 0.72
C ASP A 540 -12.24 12.85 0.79
N THR A 541 -11.36 12.09 0.14
CA THR A 541 -9.93 12.45 0.00
C THR A 541 -9.78 13.79 -0.71
N LEU A 542 -10.55 14.02 -1.80
CA LEU A 542 -10.54 15.28 -2.53
C LEU A 542 -10.99 16.46 -1.66
N ARG A 543 -12.04 16.27 -0.87
CA ARG A 543 -12.56 17.29 0.07
C ARG A 543 -11.50 17.68 1.10
N LEU A 544 -10.87 16.68 1.73
CA LEU A 544 -9.83 16.91 2.72
C LEU A 544 -8.59 17.60 2.12
N ALA A 545 -8.18 17.17 0.93
CA ALA A 545 -7.02 17.72 0.23
C ALA A 545 -7.28 19.15 -0.26
N SER A 546 -8.43 19.42 -0.88
CA SER A 546 -8.77 20.75 -1.37
C SER A 546 -9.04 21.75 -0.25
N GLY A 547 -9.50 21.27 0.91
CA GLY A 547 -9.94 22.10 2.03
C GLY A 547 -11.26 22.82 1.76
N ARG A 548 -12.06 22.34 0.81
CA ARG A 548 -13.36 22.84 0.44
C ARG A 548 -14.46 22.12 1.22
N SER A 549 -15.63 22.76 1.33
CA SER A 549 -16.81 22.12 1.90
C SER A 549 -17.32 20.99 0.98
N GLU A 550 -18.10 20.08 1.52
CA GLU A 550 -18.69 18.98 0.77
C GLU A 550 -19.56 19.50 -0.40
N GLU A 551 -20.35 20.56 -0.17
CA GLU A 551 -21.19 21.19 -1.19
C GLU A 551 -20.36 21.85 -2.32
N GLU A 552 -19.24 22.51 -1.98
CA GLU A 552 -18.33 23.11 -2.99
C GLU A 552 -17.64 22.03 -3.82
N VAL A 553 -17.24 20.92 -3.20
CA VAL A 553 -16.63 19.78 -3.92
C VAL A 553 -17.66 19.12 -4.83
N ALA A 554 -18.89 18.89 -4.36
CA ALA A 554 -19.96 18.33 -5.19
C ALA A 554 -20.25 19.23 -6.40
N THR A 555 -20.43 20.52 -6.18
CA THR A 555 -20.67 21.50 -7.25
C THR A 555 -19.51 21.55 -8.25
N ALA A 556 -18.26 21.48 -7.75
CA ALA A 556 -17.07 21.45 -8.61
C ALA A 556 -17.02 20.16 -9.45
N LEU A 557 -17.32 19.02 -8.86
CA LEU A 557 -17.34 17.73 -9.57
C LEU A 557 -18.43 17.71 -10.65
N GLU A 558 -19.61 18.27 -10.37
CA GLU A 558 -20.68 18.44 -11.36
C GLU A 558 -20.25 19.36 -12.53
N GLU A 559 -19.63 20.50 -12.25
CA GLU A 559 -19.12 21.41 -13.27
C GLU A 559 -18.04 20.74 -14.13
N LEU A 560 -17.06 20.08 -13.48
CA LEU A 560 -15.95 19.40 -14.14
C LEU A 560 -16.43 18.20 -14.96
N GLY A 561 -17.44 17.47 -14.47
CA GLY A 561 -18.10 16.38 -15.17
C GLY A 561 -18.86 16.87 -16.43
N ALA A 562 -19.66 17.93 -16.30
CA ALA A 562 -20.37 18.53 -17.42
C ALA A 562 -19.44 19.03 -18.55
N ARG A 563 -18.20 19.41 -18.21
CA ARG A 563 -17.16 19.84 -19.15
C ARG A 563 -16.29 18.70 -19.68
N GLY A 564 -16.51 17.46 -19.22
CA GLY A 564 -15.70 16.29 -19.60
C GLY A 564 -14.24 16.37 -19.13
N VAL A 565 -13.96 17.14 -18.08
CA VAL A 565 -12.63 17.22 -17.46
C VAL A 565 -12.44 16.04 -16.49
N ILE A 566 -13.50 15.69 -15.77
CA ILE A 566 -13.58 14.55 -14.86
C ILE A 566 -14.74 13.66 -15.29
N LEU A 567 -14.61 12.36 -15.08
CA LEU A 567 -15.61 11.33 -15.33
C LEU A 567 -15.96 10.64 -14.01
N GLU A 568 -17.23 10.44 -13.76
CA GLU A 568 -17.71 9.64 -12.64
C GLU A 568 -17.69 8.16 -13.03
N ARG A 569 -17.11 7.33 -12.16
CA ARG A 569 -17.04 5.87 -12.32
C ARG A 569 -17.37 5.19 -10.99
N ASP A 570 -18.53 4.55 -10.94
CA ASP A 570 -19.03 3.86 -9.73
C ASP A 570 -19.00 4.77 -8.48
N ALA A 571 -18.05 4.53 -7.57
CA ALA A 571 -17.87 5.30 -6.34
C ALA A 571 -16.65 6.25 -6.36
N ALA A 572 -16.01 6.44 -7.51
CA ALA A 572 -14.80 7.24 -7.67
C ALA A 572 -14.89 8.19 -8.88
N TYR A 573 -13.95 9.10 -8.97
CA TYR A 573 -13.81 10.05 -10.07
C TYR A 573 -12.49 9.86 -10.78
N ASP A 574 -12.50 9.99 -12.11
CA ASP A 574 -11.32 9.83 -12.97
C ASP A 574 -11.14 11.07 -13.85
N PHE A 575 -9.90 11.43 -14.18
CA PHE A 575 -9.68 12.45 -15.22
C PHE A 575 -10.16 11.94 -16.58
N GLY A 576 -10.90 12.74 -17.28
CA GLY A 576 -11.35 12.42 -18.64
C GLY A 576 -10.18 12.18 -19.60
N HIS A 577 -9.02 12.76 -19.32
CA HIS A 577 -7.78 12.54 -20.05
C HIS A 577 -6.55 12.85 -19.20
N GLU A 578 -5.53 11.98 -19.25
CA GLU A 578 -4.26 12.15 -18.51
C GLU A 578 -3.56 13.48 -18.81
N ARG A 579 -3.69 13.97 -20.05
CA ARG A 579 -3.13 15.26 -20.45
C ARG A 579 -3.77 16.45 -19.71
N LEU A 580 -5.07 16.36 -19.39
CA LEU A 580 -5.74 17.38 -18.56
C LEU A 580 -5.17 17.41 -17.16
N ARG A 581 -4.93 16.24 -16.57
CA ARG A 581 -4.26 16.10 -15.28
C ARG A 581 -2.87 16.73 -15.31
N ALA A 582 -2.05 16.35 -16.29
CA ALA A 582 -0.68 16.84 -16.43
C ALA A 582 -0.61 18.37 -16.62
N ILE A 583 -1.46 18.96 -17.49
CA ILE A 583 -1.52 20.40 -17.68
C ILE A 583 -2.00 21.11 -16.41
N THR A 584 -2.97 20.53 -15.69
CA THR A 584 -3.43 21.08 -14.42
C THR A 584 -2.29 21.09 -13.40
N GLU A 585 -1.54 19.99 -13.29
CA GLU A 585 -0.40 19.87 -12.41
C GLU A 585 0.71 20.87 -12.74
N GLU A 586 1.04 21.08 -14.02
CA GLU A 586 2.02 22.07 -14.47
C GLU A 586 1.65 23.51 -14.04
N ARG A 587 0.36 23.82 -13.97
CA ARG A 587 -0.16 25.14 -13.57
C ARG A 587 -0.10 25.42 -12.07
N ILE A 588 0.13 24.39 -11.24
CA ILE A 588 0.18 24.53 -9.78
C ILE A 588 1.54 25.08 -9.38
N GLY A 589 1.55 26.26 -8.78
CA GLY A 589 2.79 26.84 -8.25
C GLY A 589 3.39 26.03 -7.09
N LEU A 590 4.70 26.11 -6.93
CA LEU A 590 5.48 25.29 -5.99
C LEU A 590 4.93 25.32 -4.55
N ALA A 591 4.63 26.50 -4.02
CA ALA A 591 4.12 26.62 -2.64
C ALA A 591 2.77 25.94 -2.46
N ARG A 592 1.86 26.10 -3.42
CA ARG A 592 0.55 25.45 -3.43
C ARG A 592 0.66 23.94 -3.60
N ARG A 593 1.56 23.49 -4.46
CA ARG A 593 1.84 22.05 -4.69
C ARG A 593 2.29 21.38 -3.38
N ARG A 594 3.26 21.97 -2.67
CA ARG A 594 3.72 21.46 -1.37
C ARG A 594 2.60 21.40 -0.33
N LEU A 595 1.79 22.44 -0.25
CA LEU A 595 0.65 22.46 0.66
C LEU A 595 -0.36 21.34 0.36
N LEU A 596 -0.73 21.18 -0.92
CA LEU A 596 -1.69 20.16 -1.34
C LEU A 596 -1.14 18.76 -1.06
N HIS A 597 0.12 18.48 -1.37
CA HIS A 597 0.75 17.19 -1.04
C HIS A 597 0.72 16.92 0.47
N ARG A 598 0.99 17.91 1.32
CA ARG A 598 0.88 17.75 2.78
C ARG A 598 -0.55 17.39 3.21
N ARG A 599 -1.56 18.05 2.65
CA ARG A 599 -2.97 17.77 2.96
C ARG A 599 -3.41 16.41 2.46
N ILE A 600 -2.97 16.03 1.25
CA ILE A 600 -3.21 14.70 0.69
C ILE A 600 -2.60 13.64 1.61
N ALA A 601 -1.34 13.80 2.03
CA ALA A 601 -0.69 12.89 2.95
C ALA A 601 -1.47 12.73 4.26
N GLN A 602 -1.95 13.82 4.85
CA GLN A 602 -2.77 13.81 6.06
C GLN A 602 -4.11 13.09 5.85
N ALA A 603 -4.77 13.33 4.71
CA ALA A 603 -6.01 12.64 4.36
C ALA A 603 -5.78 11.14 4.23
N LEU A 604 -4.75 10.73 3.50
CA LEU A 604 -4.39 9.33 3.26
C LEU A 604 -3.95 8.62 4.56
N GLN A 605 -3.20 9.28 5.44
CA GLN A 605 -2.87 8.75 6.77
C GLN A 605 -4.13 8.49 7.61
N SER A 606 -5.08 9.43 7.58
CA SER A 606 -6.35 9.29 8.30
C SER A 606 -7.18 8.12 7.76
N ALA A 607 -7.11 7.87 6.45
CA ALA A 607 -7.76 6.74 5.78
C ALA A 607 -6.98 5.42 5.91
N ARG A 608 -5.82 5.41 6.57
CA ARG A 608 -4.91 4.25 6.66
C ARG A 608 -4.50 3.71 5.29
N ALA A 609 -4.27 4.62 4.35
CA ALA A 609 -3.76 4.27 3.03
C ALA A 609 -2.35 3.66 3.13
N ASP A 610 -1.91 3.04 2.05
CA ASP A 610 -0.59 2.42 1.99
C ASP A 610 0.53 3.42 2.34
N PRO A 611 1.48 3.05 3.21
CA PRO A 611 2.59 3.92 3.61
C PRO A 611 3.42 4.46 2.44
N ALA A 612 3.53 3.72 1.33
CA ALA A 612 4.28 4.15 0.15
C ALA A 612 3.66 5.39 -0.52
N ILE A 613 2.33 5.41 -0.65
CA ILE A 613 1.62 6.57 -1.21
C ILE A 613 1.78 7.79 -0.29
N VAL A 614 1.63 7.56 1.02
CA VAL A 614 1.80 8.61 2.03
C VAL A 614 3.22 9.19 1.99
N ALA A 615 4.24 8.32 1.89
CA ALA A 615 5.64 8.72 1.83
C ALA A 615 5.92 9.62 0.62
N GLY A 616 5.44 9.24 -0.58
CA GLY A 616 5.59 10.05 -1.79
C GLY A 616 4.97 11.44 -1.66
N HIS A 617 3.79 11.56 -1.05
CA HIS A 617 3.18 12.87 -0.84
C HIS A 617 3.90 13.71 0.23
N LEU A 618 4.42 13.09 1.30
CA LEU A 618 5.22 13.79 2.31
C LEU A 618 6.53 14.33 1.72
N GLU A 619 7.23 13.53 0.91
CA GLU A 619 8.44 13.95 0.20
C GLU A 619 8.16 15.16 -0.70
N LEU A 620 7.12 15.09 -1.54
CA LEU A 620 6.70 16.17 -2.41
C LEU A 620 6.19 17.41 -1.66
N SER A 621 5.81 17.27 -0.39
CA SER A 621 5.44 18.40 0.48
C SER A 621 6.66 19.15 0.99
N GLY A 622 7.85 18.54 0.96
CA GLY A 622 9.09 19.07 1.52
C GLY A 622 9.17 18.90 3.04
N ASP A 623 8.46 17.95 3.62
CA ASP A 623 8.58 17.54 5.02
C ASP A 623 9.49 16.31 5.11
N ASP A 624 10.80 16.56 4.97
CA ASP A 624 11.81 15.51 4.82
C ASP A 624 11.83 14.54 6.02
N ALA A 625 11.60 15.06 7.23
CA ALA A 625 11.60 14.22 8.43
C ALA A 625 10.38 13.28 8.49
N ALA A 626 9.18 13.80 8.18
CA ALA A 626 7.98 12.96 8.12
C ALA A 626 8.03 11.98 6.95
N ALA A 627 8.58 12.40 5.80
CA ALA A 627 8.78 11.56 4.64
C ALA A 627 9.74 10.39 4.93
N ALA A 628 10.87 10.67 5.59
CA ALA A 628 11.84 9.65 5.98
C ALA A 628 11.19 8.53 6.85
N LEU A 629 10.40 8.92 7.86
CA LEU A 629 9.67 7.96 8.69
C LEU A 629 8.64 7.16 7.90
N ALA A 630 7.91 7.81 6.99
CA ALA A 630 6.93 7.15 6.14
C ALA A 630 7.59 6.18 5.15
N HIS A 631 8.77 6.52 4.62
CA HIS A 631 9.55 5.62 3.76
C HIS A 631 10.05 4.39 4.52
N VAL A 632 10.46 4.51 5.78
CA VAL A 632 10.79 3.34 6.62
C VAL A 632 9.56 2.44 6.75
N ALA A 633 8.40 3.00 7.09
CA ALA A 633 7.17 2.23 7.21
C ALA A 633 6.77 1.56 5.88
N ALA A 634 6.95 2.26 4.75
CA ALA A 634 6.71 1.71 3.41
C ALA A 634 7.70 0.57 3.07
N GLY A 635 8.97 0.74 3.41
CA GLY A 635 9.99 -0.30 3.22
C GLY A 635 9.71 -1.56 4.04
N GLU A 636 9.32 -1.40 5.30
CA GLU A 636 8.91 -2.52 6.15
C GLU A 636 7.62 -3.19 5.64
N HIS A 637 6.67 -2.41 5.16
CA HIS A 637 5.47 -2.94 4.54
C HIS A 637 5.80 -3.73 3.27
N ALA A 638 6.61 -3.17 2.37
CA ALA A 638 7.07 -3.84 1.15
C ALA A 638 7.85 -5.13 1.49
N ARG A 639 8.75 -5.09 2.49
CA ARG A 639 9.45 -6.27 3.00
C ARG A 639 8.47 -7.33 3.49
N SER A 640 7.46 -6.94 4.23
CA SER A 640 6.41 -7.85 4.73
C SER A 640 5.58 -8.49 3.60
N LEU A 641 5.58 -7.90 2.41
CA LEU A 641 4.91 -8.40 1.20
C LEU A 641 5.87 -9.09 0.21
N PHE A 642 7.13 -9.39 0.57
CA PHE A 642 8.17 -9.94 -0.32
C PHE A 642 8.42 -9.10 -1.58
N ALA A 643 8.40 -7.82 -1.45
CA ALA A 643 8.76 -6.87 -2.48
C ALA A 643 10.15 -6.26 -2.16
N PRO A 644 11.24 -7.02 -2.30
CA PRO A 644 12.56 -6.58 -1.84
C PRO A 644 13.11 -5.39 -2.62
N LEU A 645 12.72 -5.21 -3.88
CA LEU A 645 13.16 -4.06 -4.69
C LEU A 645 12.53 -2.76 -4.20
N GLU A 646 11.22 -2.81 -3.92
CA GLU A 646 10.46 -1.69 -3.38
C GLU A 646 10.93 -1.36 -1.96
N ALA A 647 11.18 -2.38 -1.14
CA ALA A 647 11.71 -2.20 0.20
C ALA A 647 13.07 -1.49 0.19
N VAL A 648 14.00 -1.92 -0.67
CA VAL A 648 15.31 -1.27 -0.85
C VAL A 648 15.13 0.18 -1.29
N ALA A 649 14.30 0.46 -2.29
CA ALA A 649 14.07 1.81 -2.78
C ALA A 649 13.53 2.75 -1.69
N HIS A 650 12.63 2.27 -0.86
CA HIS A 650 12.10 3.04 0.26
C HIS A 650 13.13 3.26 1.38
N PHE A 651 13.92 2.26 1.73
CA PHE A 651 14.98 2.43 2.73
C PHE A 651 16.06 3.40 2.23
N GLU A 652 16.46 3.33 0.96
CA GLU A 652 17.38 4.28 0.34
C GLU A 652 16.81 5.72 0.35
N ALA A 653 15.52 5.89 0.05
CA ALA A 653 14.85 7.18 0.12
C ALA A 653 14.85 7.73 1.57
N ALA A 654 14.57 6.89 2.57
CA ALA A 654 14.62 7.27 3.97
C ALA A 654 16.01 7.75 4.39
N ILE A 655 17.07 7.04 3.95
CA ILE A 655 18.47 7.42 4.22
C ILE A 655 18.80 8.75 3.54
N ALA A 656 18.41 8.93 2.28
CA ALA A 656 18.65 10.16 1.52
C ALA A 656 17.97 11.38 2.15
N LEU A 657 16.80 11.18 2.80
CA LEU A 657 16.07 12.19 3.56
C LEU A 657 16.63 12.42 4.99
N GLY A 658 17.70 11.72 5.37
CA GLY A 658 18.40 11.92 6.64
C GLY A 658 17.78 11.19 7.82
N HIS A 659 17.18 10.00 7.62
CA HIS A 659 16.69 9.17 8.73
C HIS A 659 17.82 8.83 9.71
N PRO A 660 17.62 8.97 11.04
CA PRO A 660 18.68 8.76 12.02
C PRO A 660 19.23 7.34 12.10
N ALA A 661 18.42 6.33 11.79
CA ALA A 661 18.79 4.91 11.77
C ALA A 661 19.38 4.47 10.41
N ALA A 662 20.23 5.28 9.79
CA ALA A 662 20.79 5.01 8.46
C ALA A 662 21.62 3.71 8.44
N ALA A 663 22.31 3.37 9.53
CA ALA A 663 23.11 2.16 9.63
C ALA A 663 22.23 0.90 9.62
N GLU A 664 21.17 0.87 10.43
CA GLU A 664 20.23 -0.25 10.50
C GLU A 664 19.49 -0.42 9.16
N LEU A 665 19.17 0.68 8.48
CA LEU A 665 18.54 0.63 7.16
C LEU A 665 19.52 0.11 6.10
N GLN A 666 20.80 0.49 6.14
CA GLN A 666 21.83 -0.08 5.27
C GLN A 666 22.05 -1.57 5.52
N GLU A 667 22.02 -2.01 6.78
CA GLU A 667 22.06 -3.43 7.11
C GLU A 667 20.85 -4.18 6.53
N ALA A 668 19.65 -3.63 6.68
CA ALA A 668 18.43 -4.22 6.11
C ALA A 668 18.49 -4.28 4.56
N ILE A 669 19.02 -3.26 3.91
CA ILE A 669 19.28 -3.25 2.46
C ILE A 669 20.26 -4.38 2.09
N GLY A 670 21.34 -4.56 2.84
CA GLY A 670 22.30 -5.65 2.67
C GLY A 670 21.65 -7.03 2.78
N ASP A 671 20.76 -7.23 3.75
CA ASP A 671 20.00 -8.47 3.93
C ASP A 671 19.11 -8.75 2.70
N LEU A 672 18.40 -7.73 2.20
CA LEU A 672 17.55 -7.84 1.02
C LEU A 672 18.34 -8.15 -0.25
N HIS A 673 19.50 -7.53 -0.44
CA HIS A 673 20.39 -7.84 -1.57
C HIS A 673 20.97 -9.25 -1.48
N THR A 674 21.33 -9.68 -0.27
CA THR A 674 21.80 -11.07 -0.04
C THR A 674 20.70 -12.08 -0.39
N LEU A 675 19.47 -11.82 0.03
CA LEU A 675 18.31 -12.66 -0.29
C LEU A 675 18.06 -12.78 -1.80
N ARG A 676 18.32 -11.71 -2.56
CA ARG A 676 18.17 -11.67 -4.01
C ARG A 676 19.37 -12.24 -4.78
N GLY A 677 20.47 -12.58 -4.11
CA GLY A 677 21.71 -12.97 -4.76
C GLY A 677 22.54 -11.82 -5.36
N ALA A 678 22.16 -10.57 -5.09
CA ALA A 678 22.89 -9.37 -5.52
C ALA A 678 24.08 -9.10 -4.57
N TYR A 679 25.03 -10.02 -4.56
CA TYR A 679 26.10 -10.05 -3.55
C TYR A 679 27.03 -8.83 -3.58
N GLY A 680 27.26 -8.23 -4.74
CA GLY A 680 28.04 -7.00 -4.84
C GLY A 680 27.37 -5.83 -4.12
N ASP A 681 26.06 -5.67 -4.32
CA ASP A 681 25.26 -4.63 -3.68
C ASP A 681 25.12 -4.90 -2.17
N ALA A 682 25.00 -6.18 -1.78
CA ALA A 682 24.97 -6.57 -0.36
C ALA A 682 26.25 -6.16 0.38
N LEU A 683 27.43 -6.45 -0.21
CA LEU A 683 28.73 -6.05 0.37
C LEU A 683 28.84 -4.53 0.50
N ALA A 684 28.37 -3.79 -0.51
CA ALA A 684 28.39 -2.32 -0.48
C ALA A 684 27.48 -1.78 0.65
N ALA A 685 26.29 -2.35 0.81
CA ALA A 685 25.33 -1.93 1.84
C ALA A 685 25.84 -2.24 3.25
N TYR A 686 26.34 -3.45 3.52
CA TYR A 686 26.95 -3.79 4.81
C TYR A 686 28.18 -2.94 5.12
N GLY A 687 29.02 -2.64 4.10
CA GLY A 687 30.14 -1.72 4.25
C GLY A 687 29.70 -0.30 4.61
N ALA A 688 28.59 0.18 4.02
CA ALA A 688 27.98 1.46 4.37
C ALA A 688 27.40 1.44 5.79
N ALA A 689 26.74 0.36 6.23
CA ALA A 689 26.27 0.19 7.60
C ALA A 689 27.45 0.28 8.59
N ALA A 690 28.52 -0.48 8.35
CA ALA A 690 29.71 -0.48 9.22
C ALA A 690 30.40 0.89 9.33
N ALA A 691 30.31 1.73 8.31
CA ALA A 691 30.88 3.08 8.35
C ALA A 691 30.11 4.06 9.25
N HIS A 692 28.90 3.73 9.69
CA HIS A 692 28.01 4.60 10.46
C HIS A 692 27.75 4.10 11.90
N GLU A 693 28.24 2.91 12.25
CA GLU A 693 27.97 2.29 13.56
C GLU A 693 29.13 2.41 14.57
N ASP A 694 28.74 2.47 15.87
CA ASP A 694 29.63 2.31 17.00
C ASP A 694 29.96 0.82 17.23
N ASP A 695 31.02 0.51 17.99
CA ASP A 695 31.65 -0.81 18.16
C ASP A 695 30.72 -2.01 18.47
N GLY A 696 29.43 -1.80 18.82
CA GLY A 696 28.55 -2.88 19.29
C GLY A 696 27.94 -3.76 18.16
N ALA A 697 27.80 -3.26 16.94
CA ALA A 697 27.20 -3.98 15.80
C ALA A 697 28.25 -4.48 14.80
N ALA A 698 29.48 -4.02 14.92
CA ALA A 698 30.57 -4.34 14.02
C ALA A 698 30.77 -5.86 13.85
N GLY A 699 30.73 -6.63 14.95
CA GLY A 699 30.87 -8.08 14.88
C GLY A 699 29.72 -8.78 14.12
N ARG A 700 28.50 -8.26 14.22
CA ARG A 700 27.36 -8.79 13.46
C ARG A 700 27.48 -8.48 11.97
N LEU A 701 27.94 -7.29 11.62
CA LEU A 701 28.14 -6.88 10.21
C LEU A 701 29.29 -7.67 9.57
N GLU A 702 30.39 -7.87 10.30
CA GLU A 702 31.49 -8.72 9.84
C GLU A 702 31.04 -10.17 9.59
N HIS A 703 30.21 -10.72 10.48
CA HIS A 703 29.61 -12.04 10.27
C HIS A 703 28.74 -12.08 8.98
N LYS A 704 27.92 -11.06 8.72
CA LYS A 704 27.12 -10.97 7.49
C LYS A 704 27.99 -10.83 6.23
N LEU A 705 29.04 -10.01 6.29
CA LEU A 705 30.04 -9.91 5.20
C LEU A 705 30.69 -11.27 4.91
N GLY A 706 31.09 -12.00 5.95
CA GLY A 706 31.60 -13.37 5.85
C GLY A 706 30.62 -14.29 5.13
N GLY A 707 29.33 -14.23 5.50
CA GLY A 707 28.26 -15.02 4.88
C GLY A 707 28.04 -14.69 3.38
N VAL A 708 28.21 -13.44 2.97
CA VAL A 708 28.16 -13.08 1.55
C VAL A 708 29.36 -13.62 0.79
N HIS A 709 30.58 -13.48 1.32
CA HIS A 709 31.80 -14.04 0.69
C HIS A 709 31.75 -15.56 0.60
N GLU A 710 31.17 -16.22 1.63
CA GLU A 710 30.94 -17.66 1.58
C GLU A 710 30.02 -18.07 0.43
N ARG A 711 28.90 -17.37 0.23
CA ARG A 711 27.97 -17.61 -0.88
C ARG A 711 28.59 -17.36 -2.26
N ARG A 712 29.59 -16.50 -2.35
CA ARG A 712 30.39 -16.26 -3.57
C ARG A 712 31.49 -17.29 -3.76
N GLY A 713 31.71 -18.21 -2.81
CA GLY A 713 32.78 -19.18 -2.87
C GLY A 713 34.20 -18.59 -2.57
N GLU A 714 34.26 -17.43 -1.98
CA GLU A 714 35.49 -16.69 -1.64
C GLU A 714 35.92 -17.07 -0.19
N TRP A 715 36.24 -18.34 0.00
CA TRP A 715 36.44 -19.00 1.30
C TRP A 715 37.45 -18.30 2.22
N GLU A 716 38.56 -17.80 1.69
CA GLU A 716 39.60 -17.10 2.43
C GLU A 716 39.12 -15.74 2.96
N LEU A 717 38.30 -15.07 2.19
CA LEU A 717 37.70 -13.82 2.63
C LEU A 717 36.62 -14.07 3.68
N ALA A 718 35.78 -15.08 3.48
CA ALA A 718 34.75 -15.47 4.47
C ALA A 718 35.40 -15.80 5.82
N GLU A 719 36.49 -16.60 5.84
CA GLU A 719 37.20 -16.96 7.08
C GLU A 719 37.72 -15.72 7.82
N ARG A 720 38.33 -14.76 7.11
CA ARG A 720 38.83 -13.51 7.74
C ARG A 720 37.71 -12.71 8.36
N HIS A 721 36.59 -12.51 7.65
CA HIS A 721 35.44 -11.78 8.19
C HIS A 721 34.83 -12.48 9.39
N TYR A 722 34.81 -13.81 9.41
CA TYR A 722 34.37 -14.59 10.58
C TYR A 722 35.33 -14.46 11.77
N GLU A 723 36.65 -14.43 11.54
CA GLU A 723 37.65 -14.16 12.58
C GLU A 723 37.49 -12.74 13.16
N ASP A 724 37.29 -11.75 12.30
CA ASP A 724 37.04 -10.36 12.69
C ASP A 724 35.72 -10.25 13.47
N ALA A 725 34.67 -10.96 13.04
CA ALA A 725 33.40 -11.03 13.75
C ALA A 725 33.53 -11.54 15.20
N LEU A 726 34.31 -12.62 15.39
CA LEU A 726 34.62 -13.15 16.72
C LEU A 726 35.41 -12.15 17.57
N ALA A 727 36.41 -11.51 16.99
CA ALA A 727 37.23 -10.51 17.68
C ALA A 727 36.39 -9.29 18.13
N LEU A 728 35.30 -8.98 17.41
CA LEU A 728 34.35 -7.90 17.69
C LEU A 728 33.13 -8.36 18.49
N GLY A 729 33.12 -9.59 19.00
CA GLY A 729 32.12 -10.08 19.95
C GLY A 729 30.81 -10.59 19.34
N ALA A 730 30.85 -11.07 18.09
CA ALA A 730 29.71 -11.77 17.49
C ALA A 730 29.32 -13.05 18.26
N GLN A 731 28.16 -13.61 17.96
CA GLN A 731 27.69 -14.87 18.60
C GLN A 731 28.62 -16.04 18.26
N GLU A 732 29.47 -16.39 19.19
CA GLU A 732 30.59 -17.33 18.98
C GLU A 732 30.13 -18.69 18.42
N ALA A 733 29.06 -19.27 18.97
CA ALA A 733 28.55 -20.57 18.52
C ALA A 733 28.10 -20.55 17.05
N VAL A 734 27.44 -19.50 16.60
CA VAL A 734 26.97 -19.36 15.21
C VAL A 734 28.14 -19.19 14.26
N VAL A 735 29.06 -18.26 14.60
CA VAL A 735 30.24 -17.98 13.77
C VAL A 735 31.15 -19.22 13.66
N GLN A 736 31.32 -20.00 14.74
CA GLN A 736 32.11 -21.23 14.66
C GLN A 736 31.44 -22.32 13.80
N CYS A 737 30.11 -22.38 13.76
CA CYS A 737 29.39 -23.23 12.79
C CYS A 737 29.76 -22.88 11.35
N ASP A 738 29.71 -21.58 11.03
CA ASP A 738 29.99 -21.12 9.66
C ASP A 738 31.46 -21.29 9.29
N ARG A 739 32.39 -21.05 10.21
CA ARG A 739 33.81 -21.35 10.04
C ARG A 739 34.06 -22.85 9.82
N SER A 740 33.38 -23.72 10.54
CA SER A 740 33.42 -25.16 10.33
C SER A 740 33.01 -25.54 8.91
N ARG A 741 31.95 -24.92 8.39
CA ARG A 741 31.48 -25.13 7.03
C ARG A 741 32.47 -24.62 5.99
N VAL A 742 33.06 -23.43 6.19
CA VAL A 742 34.10 -22.87 5.31
C VAL A 742 35.35 -23.76 5.31
N ALA A 743 35.83 -24.22 6.48
CA ALA A 743 36.98 -25.14 6.57
C ALA A 743 36.71 -26.44 5.81
N TRP A 744 35.50 -26.99 5.92
CA TRP A 744 35.12 -28.17 5.15
C TRP A 744 35.13 -27.91 3.64
N ARG A 745 34.62 -26.78 3.17
CA ARG A 745 34.62 -26.35 1.76
C ARG A 745 36.07 -26.20 1.21
N ARG A 746 37.00 -25.79 2.06
CA ARG A 746 38.43 -25.72 1.74
C ARG A 746 39.12 -27.05 1.78
N GLY A 747 38.43 -28.15 2.20
CA GLY A 747 39.03 -29.50 2.34
C GLY A 747 39.81 -29.72 3.64
N GLU A 748 39.72 -28.79 4.59
CA GLU A 748 40.38 -28.82 5.91
C GLU A 748 39.53 -29.61 6.95
N VAL A 749 39.28 -30.88 6.64
CA VAL A 749 38.29 -31.72 7.37
C VAL A 749 38.55 -31.80 8.86
N GLU A 750 39.81 -31.90 9.32
CA GLU A 750 40.13 -32.00 10.74
C GLU A 750 39.87 -30.66 11.48
N LEU A 751 40.17 -29.54 10.83
CA LEU A 751 39.83 -28.22 11.34
C LEU A 751 38.29 -28.05 11.42
N ALA A 752 37.58 -28.43 10.35
CA ALA A 752 36.12 -28.39 10.31
C ALA A 752 35.51 -29.20 11.47
N ARG A 753 35.97 -30.37 11.74
CA ARG A 753 35.52 -31.17 12.87
C ARG A 753 35.77 -30.50 14.23
N THR A 754 36.97 -29.95 14.43
CA THR A 754 37.31 -29.24 15.66
C THR A 754 36.37 -28.08 15.90
N LEU A 755 36.22 -27.21 14.90
CA LEU A 755 35.30 -26.05 14.94
C LEU A 755 33.84 -26.49 15.16
N GLY A 756 33.41 -27.58 14.52
CA GLY A 756 32.05 -28.12 14.67
C GLY A 756 31.74 -28.58 16.08
N PHE A 757 32.70 -29.26 16.74
CA PHE A 757 32.56 -29.68 18.13
C PHE A 757 32.61 -28.49 19.09
N GLU A 758 33.46 -27.50 18.84
CA GLU A 758 33.49 -26.24 19.62
C GLU A 758 32.18 -25.51 19.51
N ALA A 759 31.63 -25.36 18.29
CA ALA A 759 30.34 -24.76 18.04
C ALA A 759 29.21 -25.48 18.79
N LEU A 760 29.22 -26.83 18.77
CA LEU A 760 28.21 -27.61 19.47
C LEU A 760 28.30 -27.40 20.99
N ALA A 761 29.48 -27.43 21.56
CA ALA A 761 29.68 -27.21 22.98
C ALA A 761 29.23 -25.81 23.43
N LEU A 762 29.58 -24.77 22.67
CA LEU A 762 29.15 -23.40 22.92
C LEU A 762 27.63 -23.21 22.78
N ALA A 763 27.02 -23.87 21.78
CA ALA A 763 25.59 -23.82 21.55
C ALA A 763 24.80 -24.52 22.67
N GLU A 764 25.29 -25.64 23.18
CA GLU A 764 24.70 -26.35 24.29
C GLU A 764 24.82 -25.58 25.62
N ASP A 765 25.98 -24.96 25.87
CA ASP A 765 26.22 -24.15 27.06
C ASP A 765 25.38 -22.87 27.11
N SER A 766 25.22 -22.23 25.95
CA SER A 766 24.39 -21.03 25.77
C SER A 766 22.89 -21.31 25.60
N GLY A 767 22.50 -22.58 25.38
CA GLY A 767 21.12 -22.96 25.06
C GLY A 767 20.64 -22.47 23.65
N ALA A 768 21.56 -22.18 22.75
CA ALA A 768 21.27 -21.70 21.39
C ALA A 768 20.83 -22.84 20.47
N VAL A 769 19.54 -23.19 20.47
CA VAL A 769 18.97 -24.35 19.79
C VAL A 769 19.28 -24.34 18.28
N ALA A 770 19.23 -23.16 17.62
CA ALA A 770 19.51 -23.03 16.20
C ALA A 770 20.98 -23.38 15.90
N ALA A 771 21.95 -22.80 16.63
CA ALA A 771 23.36 -23.11 16.49
C ALA A 771 23.66 -24.59 16.81
N ALA A 772 23.02 -25.17 17.85
CA ALA A 772 23.14 -26.58 18.14
C ALA A 772 22.65 -27.49 17.01
N ALA A 773 21.51 -27.14 16.37
CA ALA A 773 20.99 -27.87 15.22
C ALA A 773 21.96 -27.79 14.02
N GLN A 774 22.49 -26.61 13.74
CA GLN A 774 23.43 -26.38 12.66
C GLN A 774 24.76 -27.09 12.89
N ALA A 775 25.35 -27.03 14.10
CA ALA A 775 26.57 -27.75 14.49
C ALA A 775 26.41 -29.27 14.33
N ASN A 776 25.28 -29.82 14.79
CA ASN A 776 24.96 -31.23 14.59
C ASN A 776 24.87 -31.58 13.09
N ASN A 777 24.25 -30.75 12.26
CA ASN A 777 24.17 -30.96 10.81
C ASN A 777 25.57 -31.04 10.17
N ILE A 778 26.45 -30.09 10.51
CA ILE A 778 27.82 -30.04 10.00
C ILE A 778 28.62 -31.25 10.45
N LEU A 779 28.56 -31.65 11.73
CA LEU A 779 29.25 -32.83 12.25
C LEU A 779 28.78 -34.11 11.56
N GLY A 780 27.50 -34.24 11.30
CA GLY A 780 26.94 -35.32 10.52
C GLY A 780 27.48 -35.35 9.07
N LEU A 781 27.54 -34.19 8.41
CA LEU A 781 28.10 -34.01 7.06
C LEU A 781 29.57 -34.40 7.01
N LEU A 782 30.34 -34.11 8.07
CA LEU A 782 31.74 -34.46 8.22
C LEU A 782 31.97 -35.98 8.57
N GLY A 783 30.90 -36.79 8.58
CA GLY A 783 30.95 -38.21 8.81
C GLY A 783 31.24 -38.60 10.28
N CYS A 784 30.93 -37.74 11.25
CA CYS A 784 31.06 -38.02 12.68
C CYS A 784 30.00 -38.99 13.18
N GLY A 785 28.94 -39.26 12.43
CA GLY A 785 27.89 -40.22 12.73
C GLY A 785 26.49 -39.73 12.32
N ARG A 786 25.62 -40.69 11.96
CA ARG A 786 24.23 -40.40 11.57
C ARG A 786 23.44 -39.77 12.73
N ASP A 787 23.73 -40.15 13.96
CA ASP A 787 23.06 -39.65 15.15
C ASP A 787 23.09 -38.12 15.25
N TYR A 788 24.15 -37.48 14.71
CA TYR A 788 24.23 -36.04 14.65
C TYR A 788 23.21 -35.44 13.66
N LEU A 789 22.98 -36.04 12.46
CA LEU A 789 21.97 -35.62 11.51
C LEU A 789 20.56 -35.80 12.07
N GLU A 790 20.30 -36.92 12.70
CA GLU A 790 19.03 -37.19 13.39
C GLU A 790 18.76 -36.19 14.53
N ARG A 791 19.81 -35.85 15.28
CA ARG A 791 19.72 -34.83 16.33
C ARG A 791 19.48 -33.45 15.78
N SER A 792 20.12 -33.07 14.67
CA SER A 792 19.87 -31.82 13.94
C SER A 792 18.42 -31.77 13.51
N LEU A 793 17.88 -32.81 12.91
CA LEU A 793 16.49 -32.89 12.48
C LEU A 793 15.50 -32.76 13.64
N GLU A 794 15.79 -33.38 14.81
CA GLU A 794 14.99 -33.23 16.03
C GLU A 794 14.99 -31.77 16.53
N LEU A 795 16.18 -31.16 16.64
CA LEU A 795 16.30 -29.78 17.12
C LEU A 795 15.66 -28.79 16.18
N SER A 796 15.82 -28.96 14.87
CA SER A 796 15.25 -28.07 13.85
C SER A 796 13.71 -28.07 13.84
N SER A 797 13.07 -29.16 14.33
CA SER A 797 11.61 -29.20 14.48
C SER A 797 11.05 -28.18 15.49
N ARG A 798 11.90 -27.60 16.31
CA ARG A 798 11.54 -26.58 17.33
C ARG A 798 11.84 -25.16 16.88
N LEU A 799 12.44 -25.00 15.71
CA LEU A 799 12.80 -23.71 15.14
C LEU A 799 11.67 -23.18 14.27
N ALA A 800 11.54 -21.88 14.24
CA ALA A 800 10.64 -21.20 13.29
C ALA A 800 11.26 -21.17 11.88
N ASP A 801 12.60 -21.11 11.79
CA ASP A 801 13.34 -21.15 10.52
C ASP A 801 13.44 -22.61 10.03
N PRO A 802 12.85 -22.92 8.87
CA PRO A 802 12.87 -24.26 8.29
C PRO A 802 14.17 -24.58 7.53
N GLY A 803 15.03 -23.60 7.24
CA GLY A 803 16.26 -23.80 6.45
C GLY A 803 17.19 -24.86 7.05
N VAL A 804 17.38 -24.83 8.37
CA VAL A 804 18.17 -25.86 9.09
C VAL A 804 17.53 -27.24 8.98
N ARG A 805 16.17 -27.32 8.96
CA ARG A 805 15.47 -28.60 8.80
C ARG A 805 15.65 -29.16 7.38
N VAL A 806 15.55 -28.30 6.37
CA VAL A 806 15.76 -28.70 4.97
C VAL A 806 17.18 -29.22 4.78
N ALA A 807 18.18 -28.54 5.33
CA ALA A 807 19.58 -28.97 5.28
C ALA A 807 19.78 -30.34 5.98
N ALA A 808 19.20 -30.52 7.17
CA ALA A 808 19.28 -31.78 7.91
C ALA A 808 18.62 -32.94 7.14
N LEU A 809 17.43 -32.71 6.55
CA LEU A 809 16.74 -33.71 5.70
C LEU A 809 17.57 -34.09 4.47
N ASN A 810 18.15 -33.10 3.79
CA ASN A 810 19.01 -33.33 2.64
C ASN A 810 20.26 -34.16 3.00
N ASN A 811 20.96 -33.80 4.07
CA ASN A 811 22.19 -34.47 4.44
C ASN A 811 21.91 -35.89 4.97
N LEU A 812 20.82 -36.09 5.71
CA LEU A 812 20.37 -37.41 6.14
C LEU A 812 19.97 -38.29 4.95
N ALA A 813 19.30 -37.73 3.94
CA ALA A 813 18.99 -38.42 2.68
C ALA A 813 20.24 -38.88 1.94
N ARG A 814 21.27 -38.05 1.90
CA ARG A 814 22.58 -38.40 1.28
C ARG A 814 23.27 -39.50 2.03
N ASP A 815 23.25 -39.51 3.37
CA ASP A 815 23.78 -40.59 4.18
C ASP A 815 23.05 -41.90 3.92
N HIS A 816 21.69 -41.87 3.84
CA HIS A 816 20.91 -43.06 3.45
C HIS A 816 21.24 -43.53 2.04
N ALA A 817 21.37 -42.61 1.07
CA ALA A 817 21.76 -42.97 -0.30
C ALA A 817 23.18 -43.58 -0.39
N ALA A 818 24.12 -43.08 0.42
CA ALA A 818 25.48 -43.63 0.52
C ALA A 818 25.49 -45.02 1.15
N SER A 819 24.59 -45.30 2.10
CA SER A 819 24.42 -46.61 2.72
C SER A 819 23.58 -47.60 1.89
N GLY A 820 23.05 -47.17 0.71
CA GLY A 820 22.27 -47.99 -0.22
C GLY A 820 20.78 -48.01 0.07
N ASP A 821 20.29 -47.28 1.08
CA ASP A 821 18.87 -47.15 1.39
C ASP A 821 18.25 -46.04 0.54
N LEU A 822 18.07 -46.32 -0.75
CA LEU A 822 17.54 -45.36 -1.71
C LEU A 822 16.08 -44.99 -1.45
N GLY A 823 15.32 -45.89 -0.77
CA GLY A 823 13.91 -45.62 -0.46
C GLY A 823 13.77 -44.55 0.64
N ALA A 824 14.55 -44.66 1.72
CA ALA A 824 14.59 -43.65 2.77
C ALA A 824 15.13 -42.32 2.26
N ALA A 825 16.18 -42.36 1.42
CA ALA A 825 16.74 -41.17 0.80
C ALA A 825 15.70 -40.42 -0.05
N GLU A 826 14.95 -41.13 -0.88
CA GLU A 826 13.88 -40.55 -1.69
C GLU A 826 12.79 -39.90 -0.81
N ALA A 827 12.36 -40.57 0.23
CA ALA A 827 11.33 -40.07 1.13
C ALA A 827 11.73 -38.73 1.81
N LEU A 828 12.96 -38.68 2.33
CA LEU A 828 13.52 -37.48 2.97
C LEU A 828 13.68 -36.30 2.00
N LEU A 829 14.16 -36.58 0.77
CA LEU A 829 14.28 -35.54 -0.27
C LEU A 829 12.92 -35.01 -0.70
N ARG A 830 11.89 -35.85 -0.76
CA ARG A 830 10.53 -35.38 -1.06
C ARG A 830 9.95 -34.55 0.08
N GLU A 831 10.19 -34.94 1.33
CA GLU A 831 9.82 -34.13 2.49
C GLU A 831 10.52 -32.76 2.46
N ALA A 832 11.82 -32.74 2.17
CA ALA A 832 12.57 -31.51 2.03
C ALA A 832 12.04 -30.62 0.87
N LEU A 833 11.70 -31.25 -0.26
CA LEU A 833 11.09 -30.54 -1.41
C LEU A 833 9.70 -29.99 -1.08
N GLU A 834 8.88 -30.74 -0.35
CA GLU A 834 7.59 -30.22 0.12
C GLU A 834 7.78 -29.02 1.05
N GLN A 835 8.79 -29.05 1.90
CA GLN A 835 9.12 -27.93 2.75
C GLN A 835 9.58 -26.72 1.92
N CYS A 836 10.54 -26.90 1.00
CA CYS A 836 10.98 -25.84 0.09
C CYS A 836 9.83 -25.29 -0.76
N ALA A 837 8.93 -26.13 -1.24
CA ALA A 837 7.77 -25.69 -2.01
C ALA A 837 6.81 -24.85 -1.16
N ARG A 838 6.68 -25.12 0.13
CA ARG A 838 5.93 -24.29 1.08
C ARG A 838 6.60 -22.95 1.33
N GLU A 839 7.90 -22.87 1.15
CA GLU A 839 8.75 -21.73 1.47
C GLU A 839 9.13 -20.88 0.24
N GLY A 840 9.00 -21.45 -0.98
CA GLY A 840 9.37 -20.79 -2.25
C GLY A 840 10.88 -20.60 -2.42
N ASP A 841 11.68 -21.36 -1.68
CA ASP A 841 13.15 -21.36 -1.82
C ASP A 841 13.56 -22.12 -3.09
N LEU A 842 13.54 -21.41 -4.22
CA LEU A 842 13.89 -21.95 -5.53
C LEU A 842 15.34 -22.43 -5.58
N HIS A 843 16.23 -21.83 -4.78
CA HIS A 843 17.64 -22.21 -4.75
C HIS A 843 17.83 -23.59 -4.13
N HIS A 844 17.27 -23.79 -2.93
CA HIS A 844 17.27 -25.08 -2.27
C HIS A 844 16.44 -26.12 -3.01
N GLU A 845 15.29 -25.71 -3.60
CA GLU A 845 14.48 -26.58 -4.44
C GLU A 845 15.27 -27.17 -5.61
N ALA A 846 16.01 -26.32 -6.34
CA ALA A 846 16.82 -26.76 -7.47
C ALA A 846 17.91 -27.78 -7.05
N ALA A 847 18.60 -27.52 -5.95
CA ALA A 847 19.63 -28.43 -5.42
C ALA A 847 19.04 -29.77 -4.94
N LEU A 848 17.90 -29.74 -4.23
CA LEU A 848 17.19 -30.95 -3.79
C LEU A 848 16.68 -31.79 -4.95
N ARG A 849 16.15 -31.17 -6.01
CA ARG A 849 15.72 -31.85 -7.23
C ARG A 849 16.89 -32.53 -7.93
N ASN A 850 18.05 -31.88 -7.97
CA ASN A 850 19.26 -32.49 -8.50
C ASN A 850 19.67 -33.72 -7.65
N ASN A 851 19.64 -33.63 -6.32
CA ASN A 851 19.93 -34.76 -5.43
C ASN A 851 18.91 -35.90 -5.58
N LEU A 852 17.62 -35.56 -5.71
CA LEU A 852 16.56 -36.53 -5.97
C LEU A 852 16.77 -37.24 -7.32
N ALA A 853 17.17 -36.50 -8.35
CA ALA A 853 17.49 -37.08 -9.65
C ALA A 853 18.64 -38.12 -9.55
N ASP A 854 19.70 -37.82 -8.78
CA ASP A 854 20.77 -38.77 -8.52
C ASP A 854 20.30 -40.03 -7.80
N VAL A 855 19.48 -39.90 -6.76
CA VAL A 855 18.88 -41.03 -6.04
C VAL A 855 17.99 -41.86 -6.96
N LEU A 856 17.14 -41.23 -7.77
CA LEU A 856 16.26 -41.91 -8.74
C LEU A 856 17.08 -42.63 -9.83
N HIS A 857 18.15 -42.03 -10.29
CA HIS A 857 19.07 -42.66 -11.26
C HIS A 857 19.72 -43.90 -10.66
N LYS A 858 20.27 -43.82 -9.45
CA LYS A 858 20.82 -44.96 -8.70
C LYS A 858 19.80 -46.07 -8.46
N ALA A 859 18.53 -45.70 -8.29
CA ALA A 859 17.41 -46.62 -8.18
C ALA A 859 16.92 -47.23 -9.52
N GLY A 860 17.57 -46.91 -10.65
CA GLY A 860 17.25 -47.42 -11.98
C GLY A 860 16.01 -46.75 -12.63
N ARG A 861 15.56 -45.61 -12.08
CA ARG A 861 14.36 -44.87 -12.53
C ARG A 861 14.76 -43.64 -13.40
N GLY A 862 15.47 -43.92 -14.53
CA GLY A 862 16.12 -42.91 -15.37
C GLY A 862 15.14 -41.84 -15.92
N ASP A 863 13.92 -42.21 -16.34
CA ASP A 863 12.93 -41.24 -16.87
C ASP A 863 12.51 -40.22 -15.81
N GLN A 864 12.29 -40.69 -14.59
CA GLN A 864 11.94 -39.81 -13.47
C GLN A 864 13.11 -38.95 -13.03
N ALA A 865 14.32 -39.48 -13.05
CA ALA A 865 15.54 -38.72 -12.78
C ALA A 865 15.70 -37.56 -13.78
N MET A 866 15.46 -37.82 -15.08
CA MET A 866 15.54 -36.80 -16.12
C MET A 866 14.48 -35.70 -15.95
N GLU A 867 13.29 -36.05 -15.49
CA GLU A 867 12.23 -35.10 -15.23
C GLU A 867 12.57 -34.16 -14.06
N GLU A 868 13.07 -34.72 -12.94
CA GLU A 868 13.52 -33.91 -11.81
C GLU A 868 14.73 -33.02 -12.18
N LEU A 869 15.62 -33.49 -13.05
CA LEU A 869 16.75 -32.70 -13.53
C LEU A 869 16.28 -31.50 -14.38
N LYS A 870 15.28 -31.70 -15.26
CA LYS A 870 14.68 -30.58 -16.02
C LYS A 870 14.05 -29.55 -15.11
N ARG A 871 13.33 -29.98 -14.08
CA ARG A 871 12.75 -29.08 -13.08
C ARG A 871 13.80 -28.32 -12.28
N ALA A 872 14.93 -28.98 -11.94
CA ALA A 872 16.05 -28.33 -11.30
C ALA A 872 16.60 -27.20 -12.17
N VAL A 873 16.85 -27.49 -13.48
CA VAL A 873 17.33 -26.48 -14.44
C VAL A 873 16.34 -25.31 -14.58
N SER A 874 15.04 -25.61 -14.64
CA SER A 874 14.02 -24.57 -14.71
C SER A 874 13.98 -23.70 -13.46
N ALA A 875 14.15 -24.30 -12.28
CA ALA A 875 14.20 -23.56 -11.01
C ALA A 875 15.46 -22.65 -10.96
N PHE A 876 16.62 -23.13 -11.38
CA PHE A 876 17.84 -22.32 -11.52
C PHE A 876 17.68 -21.18 -12.52
N ALA A 877 17.06 -21.43 -13.67
CA ALA A 877 16.80 -20.38 -14.67
C ALA A 877 15.86 -19.29 -14.14
N ALA A 878 14.92 -19.65 -13.24
CA ALA A 878 14.00 -18.71 -12.62
C ALA A 878 14.64 -17.82 -11.54
N ILE A 879 15.78 -18.24 -10.98
CA ILE A 879 16.52 -17.44 -9.97
C ILE A 879 17.21 -16.23 -10.62
N GLY A 880 17.44 -16.25 -11.96
CA GLY A 880 17.83 -15.10 -12.77
C GLY A 880 19.03 -14.33 -12.24
N GLY A 881 20.20 -14.93 -12.14
CA GLY A 881 21.41 -14.20 -11.82
C GLY A 881 21.79 -13.25 -12.98
N GLU A 882 21.77 -11.95 -12.76
CA GLU A 882 22.43 -10.98 -13.60
C GLU A 882 23.94 -11.15 -13.46
N GLY A 883 24.53 -12.00 -14.28
CA GLY A 883 25.98 -12.15 -14.32
C GLY A 883 26.39 -13.32 -15.20
N ASP A 884 27.21 -13.05 -16.22
CA ASP A 884 27.75 -14.00 -17.18
C ASP A 884 28.67 -15.09 -16.58
N GLU A 885 28.69 -15.27 -15.27
CA GLU A 885 29.47 -16.29 -14.58
C GLU A 885 28.60 -17.16 -13.70
N LEU A 886 27.93 -18.14 -14.31
CA LEU A 886 27.48 -19.33 -13.60
C LEU A 886 28.72 -20.04 -13.06
N TYR A 887 29.08 -19.77 -11.82
CA TYR A 887 30.17 -20.48 -11.15
C TYR A 887 29.86 -21.99 -11.16
N PRO A 888 30.80 -22.83 -11.60
CA PRO A 888 30.64 -24.30 -11.57
C PRO A 888 30.33 -24.84 -10.17
N GLY A 889 30.63 -24.07 -9.11
CA GLY A 889 30.33 -24.40 -7.71
C GLY A 889 28.83 -24.39 -7.33
N VAL A 890 27.98 -23.77 -8.13
CA VAL A 890 26.51 -23.80 -7.88
C VAL A 890 25.96 -25.22 -7.91
N TRP A 891 26.56 -26.09 -8.75
CA TRP A 891 26.20 -27.51 -8.83
C TRP A 891 26.72 -28.34 -7.65
N SER A 892 27.68 -27.83 -6.86
CA SER A 892 28.21 -28.47 -5.65
C SER A 892 27.40 -28.09 -4.38
N LEU A 893 26.41 -27.23 -4.48
CA LEU A 893 25.49 -26.87 -3.39
C LEU A 893 24.62 -28.03 -2.91
N ALA A 894 24.70 -29.19 -3.53
CA ALA A 894 24.06 -30.41 -3.05
C ALA A 894 24.55 -30.89 -1.67
N GLU A 895 25.52 -30.19 -1.05
CA GLU A 895 26.13 -30.52 0.25
C GLU A 895 25.99 -29.32 1.20
N TRP A 896 24.96 -29.30 1.99
CA TRP A 896 24.75 -28.22 3.00
C TRP A 896 25.02 -28.68 4.41
#